data_07f965b0d22cbbff61f2cb6d22dcda3f
#
_entry.id   07f965b0d22cbbff61f2cb6d22dcda3f
#
_cell.length_a   1.000
_cell.length_b   1.000
_cell.length_c   1.000
_cell.angle_alpha   90.00
_cell.angle_beta   90.00
_cell.angle_gamma   90.00
#
_symmetry.space_group_name_H-M   'P 1'
#
loop_
_entity.id
_entity.type
_entity.pdbx_description
1 polymer ?
#
loop_
_entity_poly.entity_id
_entity_poly.type
_entity_poly.pdbx_seq_one_letter_code
_entity_poly.pdbx_strand_id
1 'polypeptide(L)'
;MKQYKTVNNLIGWITFIIAATVYCMTIEPTASFWDCPEFITTGYKLEVGHPPGAPFFMLVANLFSQFASDASTVAKMVNYMSALMSGACILFLFWSITHLVRKLVITDENNITKGQLITVMGSGLVGALAYTFSDTFWFSAVEGEVYAFSSLFTAVVFWLILKWEDVADEPHSDRWLILIAYLTGLSIGVHLLNLLCLPAIVLVYYYKKVPNANAKGSLLALLASMVLVAVVLYGIVPGIVKVGGWFELFFVNTLGMSFNSGVIVYIILLAACLIWGVYESYNEKSKSRMALSFILTIAMLGIPFYGHGGSSVIIGIIVIVLLWLYLKPGTQEKIKERYRVSARTLNTSLLCTMMIVIGYSSYALIVIRSTANTPMDQNSPEDIFTLGEYLGREQYGTRPLFYGPAYSSQVALDVKDGYCEPRISYNGTKYIRKEKATDDEKDSYIEIPGRIEYEYAQNMLFPRMYSSAHANQYKAWQDIKGYDVPYDKCGEMIMVTMPTQWENIKFFFSYQLNWMYWRYFMWNFAGRQNDLQGSGEIEHGNWITGIKFIDNMLVGNQDLLPKELKENKGHNVFYCLPLLLGIIGLLWQAYRGQKGIQQFWVVFFLFFMTGIAIVLYLNQTPSQPRERDYAYAGSFYAFAIWIGMGVAGIIRLLQHYAKMKELPAAAIVSVACLFVPIQMASQTWDDHDRSGRYVARDFGQNYLMSLQETGNPIIYTNGDNDTFPLWYNQETEGFRTDARTCNLSYLQTDWYIDQMKRPAYDSPSLPITWDRMEYVEGTNEYVPVRPEYKKSIDALYAEAEKQALSGNTEALVNVKKEFGENPYELKNILKYWIRSKNEDLKVIPTDSIVMKVDKEAVRRSGMMIPGDSIPDYMHISLKGKRALYKSELMMLEML
;
A
#
# COMPACT_ATOMS: atom_id res chain seq x y z
N MET A 1 37.05 -5.26 24.14
CA MET A 1 35.62 -5.57 23.73
C MET A 1 34.59 -5.41 24.84
N LYS A 2 34.76 -5.86 26.10
CA LYS A 2 33.73 -5.73 27.19
C LYS A 2 33.30 -4.29 27.41
N GLN A 3 34.27 -3.36 27.60
CA GLN A 3 34.01 -1.92 27.77
C GLN A 3 33.25 -1.32 26.56
N TYR A 4 33.65 -1.65 25.34
CA TYR A 4 32.96 -1.25 24.12
C TYR A 4 31.47 -1.64 24.14
N LYS A 5 31.18 -2.92 24.41
CA LYS A 5 29.79 -3.44 24.44
C LYS A 5 28.94 -2.70 25.48
N THR A 6 29.51 -2.45 26.69
CA THR A 6 28.79 -1.73 27.75
C THR A 6 28.47 -0.29 27.33
N VAL A 7 29.47 0.44 26.81
CA VAL A 7 29.28 1.85 26.37
C VAL A 7 28.33 1.93 25.18
N ASN A 8 28.48 1.05 24.18
CA ASN A 8 27.61 1.01 23.01
C ASN A 8 26.13 0.74 23.37
N ASN A 9 25.90 -0.17 24.31
CA ASN A 9 24.54 -0.44 24.78
C ASN A 9 23.99 0.74 25.58
N LEU A 10 24.79 1.33 26.49
CA LEU A 10 24.34 2.47 27.29
C LEU A 10 23.96 3.67 26.40
N ILE A 11 24.83 4.06 25.46
CA ILE A 11 24.56 5.20 24.56
C ILE A 11 23.39 4.88 23.62
N GLY A 12 23.28 3.64 23.13
CA GLY A 12 22.13 3.22 22.32
C GLY A 12 20.81 3.41 23.06
N TRP A 13 20.72 2.95 24.31
CA TRP A 13 19.52 3.15 25.12
C TRP A 13 19.24 4.61 25.45
N ILE A 14 20.29 5.42 25.67
CA ILE A 14 20.13 6.87 25.82
C ILE A 14 19.57 7.49 24.56
N THR A 15 20.05 7.07 23.38
CA THR A 15 19.54 7.55 22.08
C THR A 15 18.07 7.16 21.89
N PHE A 16 17.70 5.94 22.27
CA PHE A 16 16.30 5.51 22.29
C PHE A 16 15.44 6.40 23.19
N ILE A 17 15.89 6.65 24.43
CA ILE A 17 15.13 7.49 25.39
C ILE A 17 14.93 8.90 24.84
N ILE A 18 15.98 9.50 24.24
CA ILE A 18 15.87 10.84 23.63
C ILE A 18 14.82 10.82 22.52
N ALA A 19 14.92 9.92 21.54
CA ALA A 19 14.00 9.85 20.42
C ALA A 19 12.56 9.54 20.89
N ALA A 20 12.37 8.52 21.72
CA ALA A 20 11.05 8.15 22.23
C ALA A 20 10.41 9.27 23.06
N THR A 21 11.19 9.99 23.88
CA THR A 21 10.66 11.12 24.66
C THR A 21 10.20 12.24 23.74
N VAL A 22 11.00 12.63 22.74
CA VAL A 22 10.63 13.67 21.77
C VAL A 22 9.34 13.28 21.05
N TYR A 23 9.25 12.08 20.51
CA TYR A 23 8.06 11.63 19.80
C TYR A 23 6.85 11.55 20.72
N CYS A 24 6.98 10.98 21.92
CA CYS A 24 5.87 10.92 22.90
C CYS A 24 5.37 12.31 23.34
N MET A 25 6.23 13.32 23.36
CA MET A 25 5.83 14.69 23.69
C MET A 25 5.09 15.40 22.55
N THR A 26 5.32 14.97 21.32
CA THR A 26 4.83 15.65 20.11
C THR A 26 3.73 14.87 19.37
N ILE A 27 3.25 13.73 19.92
CA ILE A 27 2.16 12.95 19.30
C ILE A 27 0.86 13.75 19.18
N GLU A 28 0.09 13.42 18.17
CA GLU A 28 -1.29 13.87 18.04
C GLU A 28 -2.17 13.23 19.13
N PRO A 29 -3.02 13.99 19.84
CA PRO A 29 -3.84 13.42 20.91
C PRO A 29 -5.04 12.59 20.40
N THR A 30 -5.43 12.79 19.14
CA THR A 30 -6.53 12.09 18.45
C THR A 30 -6.03 11.51 17.12
N ALA A 31 -6.95 11.09 16.25
CA ALA A 31 -6.60 10.66 14.91
C ALA A 31 -6.09 11.84 14.05
N SER A 32 -5.09 11.58 13.23
CA SER A 32 -4.63 12.44 12.13
C SER A 32 -5.55 12.30 10.92
N PHE A 33 -5.40 13.10 9.87
CA PHE A 33 -6.06 12.86 8.59
C PHE A 33 -5.46 11.64 7.84
N TRP A 34 -6.00 11.34 6.67
CA TRP A 34 -5.63 10.23 5.78
C TRP A 34 -6.00 8.87 6.35
N ASP A 35 -5.10 7.90 6.30
CA ASP A 35 -5.37 6.51 6.69
C ASP A 35 -5.30 6.29 8.22
N CYS A 36 -4.77 7.26 8.97
CA CYS A 36 -4.59 7.16 10.42
C CYS A 36 -5.89 6.87 11.20
N PRO A 37 -7.04 7.53 10.92
CA PRO A 37 -8.30 7.24 11.62
C PRO A 37 -8.76 5.79 11.39
N GLU A 38 -8.59 5.28 10.17
CA GLU A 38 -8.91 3.90 9.83
C GLU A 38 -8.00 2.91 10.55
N PHE A 39 -6.68 3.12 10.56
CA PHE A 39 -5.75 2.24 11.28
C PHE A 39 -5.99 2.23 12.80
N ILE A 40 -6.35 3.35 13.39
CA ILE A 40 -6.70 3.42 14.81
C ILE A 40 -7.98 2.61 15.07
N THR A 41 -9.01 2.81 14.27
CA THR A 41 -10.30 2.14 14.40
C THR A 41 -10.17 0.64 14.20
N THR A 42 -9.54 0.21 13.10
CA THR A 42 -9.32 -1.21 12.82
C THR A 42 -8.42 -1.88 13.85
N GLY A 43 -7.42 -1.18 14.38
CA GLY A 43 -6.62 -1.65 15.51
C GLY A 43 -7.45 -1.84 16.77
N TYR A 44 -8.24 -0.84 17.17
CA TYR A 44 -9.05 -0.87 18.37
C TYR A 44 -10.14 -1.95 18.34
N LYS A 45 -10.89 -2.04 17.24
CA LYS A 45 -12.03 -2.96 17.10
C LYS A 45 -11.64 -4.31 16.48
N LEU A 46 -10.42 -4.47 15.99
CA LEU A 46 -9.96 -5.59 15.14
C LEU A 46 -10.89 -5.77 13.94
N GLU A 47 -11.13 -4.71 13.19
CA GLU A 47 -11.94 -4.68 11.99
C GLU A 47 -11.07 -4.74 10.73
N VAL A 48 -11.66 -4.87 9.54
CA VAL A 48 -10.93 -5.05 8.29
C VAL A 48 -10.75 -3.71 7.58
N GLY A 49 -9.51 -3.25 7.52
CA GLY A 49 -9.13 -2.02 6.81
C GLY A 49 -8.84 -2.24 5.32
N HIS A 50 -8.37 -1.18 4.64
CA HIS A 50 -8.12 -1.21 3.20
C HIS A 50 -7.02 -2.21 2.79
N PRO A 51 -7.08 -2.76 1.55
CA PRO A 51 -6.07 -3.68 1.02
C PRO A 51 -4.64 -3.11 0.97
N PRO A 52 -3.62 -3.90 1.29
CA PRO A 52 -3.65 -5.34 1.58
C PRO A 52 -3.86 -5.66 3.06
N GLY A 53 -4.32 -4.73 3.89
CA GLY A 53 -4.46 -4.85 5.33
C GLY A 53 -3.14 -4.85 6.10
N ALA A 54 -3.24 -4.70 7.42
CA ALA A 54 -2.09 -4.70 8.32
C ALA A 54 -2.39 -5.50 9.61
N PRO A 55 -2.65 -6.82 9.52
CA PRO A 55 -3.16 -7.59 10.66
C PRO A 55 -2.22 -7.61 11.86
N PHE A 56 -0.92 -7.63 11.66
CA PHE A 56 0.02 -7.60 12.79
C PHE A 56 0.09 -6.21 13.43
N PHE A 57 0.00 -5.14 12.64
CA PHE A 57 -0.17 -3.79 13.17
C PHE A 57 -1.44 -3.70 14.02
N MET A 58 -2.57 -4.19 13.51
CA MET A 58 -3.86 -4.19 14.21
C MET A 58 -3.78 -4.89 15.57
N LEU A 59 -3.13 -6.07 15.65
CA LEU A 59 -2.94 -6.80 16.91
C LEU A 59 -2.15 -5.99 17.93
N VAL A 60 -1.06 -5.35 17.50
CA VAL A 60 -0.24 -4.55 18.41
C VAL A 60 -0.95 -3.24 18.78
N ALA A 61 -1.63 -2.60 17.84
CA ALA A 61 -2.46 -1.41 18.10
C ALA A 61 -3.60 -1.74 19.07
N ASN A 62 -4.25 -2.89 18.94
CA ASN A 62 -5.24 -3.37 19.89
C ASN A 62 -4.66 -3.52 21.30
N LEU A 63 -3.46 -4.11 21.41
CA LEU A 63 -2.79 -4.22 22.72
C LEU A 63 -2.55 -2.85 23.36
N PHE A 64 -2.08 -1.87 22.58
CA PHE A 64 -1.87 -0.50 23.09
C PHE A 64 -3.18 0.20 23.43
N SER A 65 -4.25 -0.01 22.68
CA SER A 65 -5.56 0.57 22.95
C SER A 65 -6.16 0.14 24.31
N GLN A 66 -5.74 -1.04 24.84
CA GLN A 66 -6.16 -1.51 26.15
C GLN A 66 -5.65 -0.63 27.32
N PHE A 67 -4.66 0.22 27.09
CA PHE A 67 -4.16 1.18 28.08
C PHE A 67 -4.93 2.51 28.05
N ALA A 68 -5.90 2.67 27.16
CA ALA A 68 -6.74 3.86 27.10
C ALA A 68 -7.68 3.91 28.34
N SER A 69 -7.82 5.08 28.93
CA SER A 69 -8.75 5.30 30.06
C SER A 69 -10.21 5.34 29.63
N ASP A 70 -10.44 5.79 28.41
CA ASP A 70 -11.74 5.92 27.78
C ASP A 70 -11.60 5.93 26.24
N ALA A 71 -12.71 5.93 25.51
CA ALA A 71 -12.74 5.87 24.05
C ALA A 71 -12.01 7.05 23.39
N SER A 72 -12.04 8.23 23.97
CA SER A 72 -11.38 9.43 23.40
C SER A 72 -9.86 9.38 23.50
N THR A 73 -9.30 8.51 24.34
CA THR A 73 -7.85 8.35 24.52
C THR A 73 -7.27 7.16 23.75
N VAL A 74 -8.10 6.37 23.06
CA VAL A 74 -7.66 5.23 22.24
C VAL A 74 -6.65 5.65 21.18
N ALA A 75 -6.97 6.70 20.40
CA ALA A 75 -6.06 7.22 19.36
C ALA A 75 -4.69 7.59 19.94
N LYS A 76 -4.68 8.25 21.08
CA LYS A 76 -3.45 8.65 21.79
C LYS A 76 -2.58 7.44 22.15
N MET A 77 -3.18 6.33 22.58
CA MET A 77 -2.44 5.11 22.91
C MET A 77 -1.83 4.46 21.66
N VAL A 78 -2.54 4.44 20.53
CA VAL A 78 -2.02 3.94 19.27
C VAL A 78 -0.91 4.86 18.72
N ASN A 79 -1.04 6.19 18.88
CA ASN A 79 0.02 7.13 18.52
C ASN A 79 1.27 6.94 19.40
N TYR A 80 1.12 6.64 20.70
CA TYR A 80 2.25 6.23 21.55
C TYR A 80 2.94 4.96 21.06
N MET A 81 2.19 3.99 20.51
CA MET A 81 2.78 2.81 19.89
C MET A 81 3.73 3.23 18.76
N SER A 82 3.29 4.08 17.85
CA SER A 82 4.11 4.58 16.74
C SER A 82 5.35 5.34 17.23
N ALA A 83 5.21 6.19 18.26
CA ALA A 83 6.31 6.91 18.88
C ALA A 83 7.37 5.97 19.48
N LEU A 84 6.96 4.93 20.20
CA LEU A 84 7.87 3.95 20.81
C LEU A 84 8.53 3.06 19.76
N MET A 85 7.80 2.63 18.70
CA MET A 85 8.34 1.87 17.58
C MET A 85 9.40 2.68 16.81
N SER A 86 9.14 3.98 16.60
CA SER A 86 10.09 4.89 15.99
C SER A 86 11.33 5.10 16.86
N GLY A 87 11.17 5.29 18.16
CA GLY A 87 12.29 5.34 19.10
C GLY A 87 13.15 4.07 19.05
N ALA A 88 12.52 2.89 18.97
CA ALA A 88 13.22 1.62 18.81
C ALA A 88 13.94 1.53 17.44
N CYS A 89 13.36 2.04 16.38
CA CYS A 89 14.03 2.16 15.08
C CYS A 89 15.36 2.94 15.20
N ILE A 90 15.35 4.06 15.92
CA ILE A 90 16.54 4.89 16.18
C ILE A 90 17.59 4.11 16.97
N LEU A 91 17.20 3.30 17.96
CA LEU A 91 18.13 2.41 18.70
C LEU A 91 18.85 1.47 17.74
N PHE A 92 18.11 0.78 16.89
CA PHE A 92 18.70 -0.18 15.94
C PHE A 92 19.53 0.51 14.85
N LEU A 93 19.16 1.73 14.46
CA LEU A 93 19.98 2.57 13.57
C LEU A 93 21.32 2.92 14.24
N PHE A 94 21.31 3.37 15.50
CA PHE A 94 22.51 3.64 16.25
C PHE A 94 23.43 2.39 16.29
N TRP A 95 22.89 1.23 16.63
CA TRP A 95 23.68 0.01 16.68
C TRP A 95 24.18 -0.43 15.29
N SER A 96 23.43 -0.18 14.24
CA SER A 96 23.86 -0.48 12.87
C SER A 96 25.02 0.43 12.45
N ILE A 97 24.93 1.74 12.71
CA ILE A 97 26.02 2.69 12.43
C ILE A 97 27.28 2.31 13.21
N THR A 98 27.17 2.09 14.54
CA THR A 98 28.31 1.74 15.37
C THR A 98 28.96 0.42 14.96
N HIS A 99 28.16 -0.58 14.53
CA HIS A 99 28.69 -1.83 13.99
C HIS A 99 29.52 -1.60 12.72
N LEU A 100 28.99 -0.87 11.75
CA LEU A 100 29.67 -0.61 10.47
C LEU A 100 30.93 0.25 10.66
N VAL A 101 30.84 1.32 11.46
CA VAL A 101 31.98 2.21 11.76
C VAL A 101 33.06 1.45 12.54
N ARG A 102 32.68 0.62 13.54
CA ARG A 102 33.62 -0.22 14.31
C ARG A 102 34.52 -1.02 13.38
N LYS A 103 33.95 -1.71 12.39
CA LYS A 103 34.72 -2.54 11.44
C LYS A 103 35.71 -1.80 10.57
N LEU A 104 35.52 -0.48 10.41
CA LEU A 104 36.41 0.37 9.60
C LEU A 104 37.40 1.19 10.44
N VAL A 105 37.11 1.44 11.73
CA VAL A 105 37.91 2.28 12.61
C VAL A 105 38.77 1.46 13.55
N ILE A 106 38.23 0.38 14.16
CA ILE A 106 38.92 -0.44 15.13
C ILE A 106 39.73 -1.50 14.40
N THR A 107 41.06 -1.43 14.53
CA THR A 107 42.01 -2.37 13.91
C THR A 107 42.37 -3.54 14.82
N ASP A 108 42.39 -3.32 16.15
CA ASP A 108 42.63 -4.33 17.16
C ASP A 108 41.51 -4.32 18.19
N GLU A 109 40.69 -5.34 18.18
CA GLU A 109 39.54 -5.49 19.08
C GLU A 109 39.92 -5.73 20.53
N ASN A 110 41.18 -6.16 20.83
CA ASN A 110 41.67 -6.38 22.16
C ASN A 110 42.18 -5.07 22.82
N ASN A 111 42.62 -4.09 21.99
CA ASN A 111 43.17 -2.84 22.47
C ASN A 111 42.50 -1.63 21.82
N ILE A 112 41.25 -1.39 22.20
CA ILE A 112 40.45 -0.25 21.66
C ILE A 112 40.87 1.04 22.38
N THR A 113 41.34 2.04 21.62
CA THR A 113 41.70 3.34 22.18
C THR A 113 40.46 4.15 22.56
N LYS A 114 40.60 5.12 23.49
CA LYS A 114 39.53 6.03 23.84
C LYS A 114 39.07 6.87 22.61
N GLY A 115 40.03 7.25 21.75
CA GLY A 115 39.73 8.00 20.52
C GLY A 115 38.85 7.17 19.54
N GLN A 116 39.20 5.92 19.31
CA GLN A 116 38.41 4.98 18.49
C GLN A 116 37.00 4.79 19.08
N LEU A 117 36.89 4.61 20.40
CA LEU A 117 35.60 4.46 21.07
C LEU A 117 34.72 5.70 20.86
N ILE A 118 35.26 6.91 21.11
CA ILE A 118 34.53 8.17 20.90
C ILE A 118 34.13 8.34 19.43
N THR A 119 35.01 8.02 18.49
CA THR A 119 34.71 8.09 17.04
C THR A 119 33.50 7.21 16.70
N VAL A 120 33.48 5.95 17.16
CA VAL A 120 32.36 5.03 16.87
C VAL A 120 31.07 5.48 17.54
N MET A 121 31.11 5.89 18.81
CA MET A 121 29.93 6.35 19.54
C MET A 121 29.39 7.68 19.00
N GLY A 122 30.28 8.63 18.70
CA GLY A 122 29.92 9.91 18.09
C GLY A 122 29.29 9.74 16.71
N SER A 123 29.84 8.85 15.88
CA SER A 123 29.25 8.50 14.59
C SER A 123 27.83 7.93 14.74
N GLY A 124 27.65 6.99 15.65
CA GLY A 124 26.33 6.40 15.92
C GLY A 124 25.32 7.44 16.40
N LEU A 125 25.73 8.29 17.35
CA LEU A 125 24.86 9.26 17.98
C LEU A 125 24.43 10.37 16.98
N VAL A 126 25.37 10.93 16.21
CA VAL A 126 25.07 11.97 15.22
C VAL A 126 24.16 11.45 14.10
N GLY A 127 24.46 10.26 13.54
CA GLY A 127 23.63 9.71 12.46
C GLY A 127 22.23 9.32 12.94
N ALA A 128 22.11 8.67 14.10
CA ALA A 128 20.81 8.29 14.66
C ALA A 128 19.96 9.52 15.03
N LEU A 129 20.53 10.53 15.67
CA LEU A 129 19.81 11.76 16.03
C LEU A 129 19.47 12.62 14.81
N ALA A 130 20.31 12.66 13.77
CA ALA A 130 19.97 13.33 12.52
C ALA A 130 18.72 12.72 11.86
N TYR A 131 18.58 11.40 11.90
CA TYR A 131 17.38 10.72 11.43
C TYR A 131 16.17 10.93 12.37
N THR A 132 16.41 11.01 13.68
CA THR A 132 15.37 11.33 14.68
C THR A 132 14.64 12.64 14.35
N PHE A 133 15.38 13.65 13.93
CA PHE A 133 14.87 14.99 13.65
C PHE A 133 14.68 15.28 12.16
N SER A 134 14.68 14.23 11.30
CA SER A 134 14.35 14.38 9.90
C SER A 134 12.85 14.56 9.70
N ASP A 135 12.45 15.36 8.73
CA ASP A 135 11.07 15.75 8.45
C ASP A 135 10.14 14.53 8.29
N THR A 136 10.41 13.68 7.32
CA THR A 136 9.57 12.51 6.99
C THR A 136 9.45 11.49 8.14
N PHE A 137 10.54 11.22 8.86
CA PHE A 137 10.50 10.20 9.89
C PHE A 137 9.77 10.67 11.15
N TRP A 138 9.98 11.93 11.56
CA TRP A 138 9.25 12.50 12.69
C TRP A 138 7.76 12.59 12.40
N PHE A 139 7.39 12.99 11.19
CA PHE A 139 5.99 13.01 10.75
C PHE A 139 5.31 11.66 10.99
N SER A 140 5.93 10.56 10.56
CA SER A 140 5.40 9.21 10.73
C SER A 140 5.43 8.70 12.18
N ALA A 141 6.30 9.25 13.03
CA ALA A 141 6.47 8.80 14.41
C ALA A 141 5.35 9.25 15.34
N VAL A 142 4.59 10.30 14.98
CA VAL A 142 3.64 10.98 15.86
C VAL A 142 2.18 10.66 15.57
N GLU A 143 1.92 9.75 14.65
CA GLU A 143 0.58 9.32 14.25
C GLU A 143 0.45 7.79 14.16
N GLY A 144 -0.78 7.29 14.32
CA GLY A 144 -1.09 5.85 14.35
C GLY A 144 -1.18 5.25 12.94
N GLU A 145 -0.05 5.22 12.21
CA GLU A 145 0.05 4.60 10.90
C GLU A 145 1.11 3.49 10.84
N VAL A 146 1.08 2.67 9.80
CA VAL A 146 1.94 1.49 9.62
C VAL A 146 3.42 1.82 9.40
N TYR A 147 3.76 3.04 8.98
CA TYR A 147 5.12 3.40 8.52
C TYR A 147 6.15 3.41 9.64
N ALA A 148 5.78 3.87 10.84
CA ALA A 148 6.64 3.82 12.02
C ALA A 148 7.03 2.37 12.36
N PHE A 149 6.06 1.48 12.38
CA PHE A 149 6.28 0.07 12.69
C PHE A 149 7.03 -0.66 11.56
N SER A 150 6.74 -0.37 10.29
CA SER A 150 7.49 -0.89 9.15
C SER A 150 8.95 -0.46 9.18
N SER A 151 9.24 0.79 9.55
CA SER A 151 10.61 1.30 9.70
C SER A 151 11.38 0.57 10.80
N LEU A 152 10.70 0.21 11.91
CA LEU A 152 11.30 -0.62 12.95
C LEU A 152 11.69 -2.00 12.42
N PHE A 153 10.82 -2.67 11.65
CA PHE A 153 11.16 -3.96 11.05
C PHE A 153 12.40 -3.87 10.14
N THR A 154 12.45 -2.83 9.30
CA THR A 154 13.60 -2.54 8.45
C THR A 154 14.89 -2.42 9.28
N ALA A 155 14.86 -1.63 10.36
CA ALA A 155 16.01 -1.40 11.22
C ALA A 155 16.45 -2.66 11.98
N VAL A 156 15.50 -3.43 12.51
CA VAL A 156 15.78 -4.66 13.26
C VAL A 156 16.36 -5.73 12.33
N VAL A 157 15.76 -5.96 11.17
CA VAL A 157 16.20 -6.99 10.22
C VAL A 157 17.59 -6.67 9.68
N PHE A 158 17.86 -5.40 9.38
CA PHE A 158 19.18 -4.93 8.96
C PHE A 158 20.22 -5.09 10.09
N TRP A 159 19.88 -4.73 11.32
CA TRP A 159 20.77 -4.93 12.45
C TRP A 159 21.04 -6.43 12.74
N LEU A 160 20.04 -7.30 12.60
CA LEU A 160 20.19 -8.74 12.82
C LEU A 160 21.15 -9.37 11.82
N ILE A 161 21.16 -8.98 10.56
CA ILE A 161 22.13 -9.52 9.59
C ILE A 161 23.55 -9.05 9.90
N LEU A 162 23.72 -7.82 10.42
CA LEU A 162 25.01 -7.35 10.89
C LEU A 162 25.46 -8.12 12.16
N LYS A 163 24.54 -8.51 13.04
CA LYS A 163 24.83 -9.40 14.18
C LYS A 163 25.23 -10.80 13.73
N TRP A 164 24.48 -11.35 12.76
CA TRP A 164 24.84 -12.63 12.17
C TRP A 164 26.24 -12.60 11.55
N GLU A 165 26.63 -11.51 10.90
CA GLU A 165 27.96 -11.35 10.29
C GLU A 165 29.10 -11.55 11.32
N ASP A 166 28.92 -11.09 12.56
CA ASP A 166 29.92 -11.27 13.64
C ASP A 166 30.04 -12.73 14.10
N VAL A 167 28.97 -13.52 14.04
CA VAL A 167 28.91 -14.89 14.57
C VAL A 167 28.70 -15.96 13.50
N ALA A 168 28.80 -15.60 12.22
CA ALA A 168 28.45 -16.46 11.08
C ALA A 168 29.28 -17.76 11.00
N ASP A 169 30.47 -17.79 11.64
CA ASP A 169 31.37 -18.93 11.67
C ASP A 169 31.22 -19.75 12.97
N GLU A 170 30.36 -19.33 13.90
CA GLU A 170 30.05 -20.05 15.13
C GLU A 170 28.99 -21.13 14.91
N PRO A 171 28.95 -22.18 15.73
CA PRO A 171 27.87 -23.16 15.73
C PRO A 171 26.50 -22.49 15.94
N HIS A 172 25.47 -22.99 15.24
CA HIS A 172 24.10 -22.51 15.37
C HIS A 172 23.88 -21.02 14.93
N SER A 173 24.80 -20.45 14.15
CA SER A 173 24.64 -19.08 13.62
C SER A 173 23.39 -18.90 12.74
N ASP A 174 22.90 -19.97 12.11
CA ASP A 174 21.69 -19.97 11.25
C ASP A 174 20.42 -19.50 11.98
N ARG A 175 20.39 -19.58 13.32
CA ARG A 175 19.28 -19.04 14.15
C ARG A 175 18.96 -17.57 13.86
N TRP A 176 19.96 -16.78 13.51
CA TRP A 176 19.76 -15.38 13.18
C TRP A 176 19.07 -15.20 11.80
N LEU A 177 19.42 -16.04 10.83
CA LEU A 177 18.76 -16.05 9.51
C LEU A 177 17.30 -16.51 9.64
N ILE A 178 17.04 -17.51 10.48
CA ILE A 178 15.69 -18.00 10.79
C ILE A 178 14.86 -16.91 11.47
N LEU A 179 15.45 -16.16 12.41
CA LEU A 179 14.80 -15.01 13.05
C LEU A 179 14.51 -13.89 12.06
N ILE A 180 15.44 -13.58 11.16
CA ILE A 180 15.23 -12.61 10.07
C ILE A 180 14.04 -13.05 9.20
N ALA A 181 13.97 -14.32 8.83
CA ALA A 181 12.86 -14.86 8.05
C ALA A 181 11.51 -14.73 8.78
N TYR A 182 11.46 -15.01 10.08
CA TYR A 182 10.26 -14.84 10.90
C TYR A 182 9.80 -13.39 10.95
N LEU A 183 10.71 -12.46 11.24
CA LEU A 183 10.40 -11.02 11.27
C LEU A 183 10.01 -10.49 9.90
N THR A 184 10.60 -11.02 8.83
CA THR A 184 10.19 -10.71 7.45
C THR A 184 8.74 -11.16 7.20
N GLY A 185 8.37 -12.36 7.63
CA GLY A 185 6.99 -12.85 7.56
C GLY A 185 6.00 -11.99 8.36
N LEU A 186 6.34 -11.61 9.60
CA LEU A 186 5.54 -10.71 10.42
C LEU A 186 5.39 -9.33 9.79
N SER A 187 6.47 -8.81 9.18
CA SER A 187 6.47 -7.48 8.57
C SER A 187 5.53 -7.36 7.38
N ILE A 188 5.23 -8.47 6.68
CA ILE A 188 4.19 -8.52 5.63
C ILE A 188 2.84 -8.14 6.23
N GLY A 189 2.54 -8.56 7.46
CA GLY A 189 1.35 -8.18 8.21
C GLY A 189 1.36 -6.75 8.78
N VAL A 190 2.37 -5.94 8.43
CA VAL A 190 2.43 -4.50 8.72
C VAL A 190 2.54 -3.72 7.41
N HIS A 191 3.61 -3.95 6.64
CA HIS A 191 3.80 -3.31 5.34
C HIS A 191 4.88 -4.01 4.51
N LEU A 192 4.67 -4.15 3.20
CA LEU A 192 5.56 -4.89 2.29
C LEU A 192 6.94 -4.22 2.04
N LEU A 193 7.11 -2.96 2.38
CA LEU A 193 8.36 -2.21 2.14
C LEU A 193 9.59 -2.85 2.79
N ASN A 194 9.43 -3.58 3.90
CA ASN A 194 10.55 -4.25 4.55
C ASN A 194 11.23 -5.30 3.66
N LEU A 195 10.50 -5.93 2.72
CA LEU A 195 11.08 -6.91 1.80
C LEU A 195 12.19 -6.32 0.91
N LEU A 196 12.19 -5.01 0.72
CA LEU A 196 13.22 -4.31 -0.05
C LEU A 196 14.58 -4.22 0.66
N CYS A 197 14.67 -4.64 1.92
CA CYS A 197 15.94 -4.84 2.63
C CYS A 197 16.66 -6.12 2.21
N LEU A 198 15.97 -7.10 1.65
CA LEU A 198 16.55 -8.41 1.30
C LEU A 198 17.80 -8.33 0.43
N PRO A 199 17.90 -7.45 -0.59
CA PRO A 199 19.13 -7.30 -1.36
C PRO A 199 20.36 -6.91 -0.52
N ALA A 200 20.19 -5.98 0.42
CA ALA A 200 21.27 -5.61 1.33
C ALA A 200 21.66 -6.78 2.26
N ILE A 201 20.68 -7.54 2.77
CA ILE A 201 20.89 -8.71 3.61
C ILE A 201 21.67 -9.80 2.86
N VAL A 202 21.28 -10.09 1.61
CA VAL A 202 21.95 -11.09 0.77
C VAL A 202 23.39 -10.68 0.45
N LEU A 203 23.65 -9.38 0.25
CA LEU A 203 25.00 -8.89 0.05
C LEU A 203 25.88 -9.07 1.31
N VAL A 204 25.37 -8.79 2.51
CA VAL A 204 26.09 -9.07 3.76
C VAL A 204 26.42 -10.55 3.85
N TYR A 205 25.44 -11.41 3.58
CA TYR A 205 25.63 -12.87 3.56
C TYR A 205 26.71 -13.29 2.55
N TYR A 206 26.64 -12.78 1.34
CA TYR A 206 27.60 -13.08 0.26
C TYR A 206 29.02 -12.65 0.65
N TYR A 207 29.22 -11.41 1.10
CA TYR A 207 30.53 -10.90 1.48
C TYR A 207 31.15 -11.64 2.67
N LYS A 208 30.32 -12.13 3.59
CA LYS A 208 30.79 -12.91 4.74
C LYS A 208 31.17 -14.35 4.34
N LYS A 209 30.40 -15.00 3.47
CA LYS A 209 30.61 -16.42 3.11
C LYS A 209 31.57 -16.64 1.96
N VAL A 210 31.84 -15.62 1.13
CA VAL A 210 32.75 -15.73 -0.03
C VAL A 210 34.00 -14.88 0.21
N PRO A 211 35.13 -15.51 0.57
CA PRO A 211 36.36 -14.79 0.97
C PRO A 211 36.93 -13.86 -0.13
N ASN A 212 36.80 -14.26 -1.40
CA ASN A 212 37.29 -13.51 -2.57
C ASN A 212 36.12 -12.92 -3.37
N ALA A 213 35.22 -12.23 -2.67
CA ALA A 213 34.09 -11.57 -3.31
C ALA A 213 34.56 -10.53 -4.34
N ASN A 214 33.94 -10.55 -5.51
CA ASN A 214 34.24 -9.65 -6.64
C ASN A 214 32.96 -9.06 -7.21
N ALA A 215 33.10 -8.07 -8.11
CA ALA A 215 31.97 -7.35 -8.69
C ALA A 215 30.96 -8.27 -9.42
N LYS A 216 31.46 -9.27 -10.18
CA LYS A 216 30.60 -10.24 -10.89
C LYS A 216 29.77 -11.08 -9.89
N GLY A 217 30.42 -11.57 -8.84
CA GLY A 217 29.72 -12.32 -7.80
C GLY A 217 28.73 -11.47 -6.99
N SER A 218 29.06 -10.20 -6.74
CA SER A 218 28.14 -9.24 -6.11
C SER A 218 26.89 -9.00 -6.96
N LEU A 219 27.06 -8.85 -8.28
CA LEU A 219 25.93 -8.73 -9.21
C LEU A 219 25.06 -9.99 -9.22
N LEU A 220 25.70 -11.19 -9.24
CA LEU A 220 24.93 -12.44 -9.16
C LEU A 220 24.19 -12.60 -7.84
N ALA A 221 24.81 -12.22 -6.72
CA ALA A 221 24.14 -12.21 -5.41
C ALA A 221 22.95 -11.24 -5.38
N LEU A 222 23.09 -10.07 -6.01
CA LEU A 222 22.01 -9.11 -6.15
C LEU A 222 20.86 -9.66 -7.02
N LEU A 223 21.16 -10.28 -8.16
CA LEU A 223 20.14 -10.94 -8.99
C LEU A 223 19.45 -12.07 -8.24
N ALA A 224 20.20 -12.89 -7.48
CA ALA A 224 19.62 -13.92 -6.63
C ALA A 224 18.69 -13.33 -5.55
N SER A 225 19.02 -12.16 -4.99
CA SER A 225 18.17 -11.47 -4.03
C SER A 225 16.87 -10.96 -4.66
N MET A 226 16.90 -10.49 -5.92
CA MET A 226 15.69 -10.10 -6.65
C MET A 226 14.78 -11.32 -6.88
N VAL A 227 15.36 -12.48 -7.22
CA VAL A 227 14.60 -13.74 -7.33
C VAL A 227 14.00 -14.11 -5.97
N LEU A 228 14.74 -13.96 -4.87
CA LEU A 228 14.21 -14.23 -3.54
C LEU A 228 13.02 -13.32 -3.18
N VAL A 229 13.12 -12.01 -3.45
CA VAL A 229 12.01 -11.07 -3.28
C VAL A 229 10.80 -11.49 -4.12
N ALA A 230 11.04 -11.85 -5.39
CA ALA A 230 9.97 -12.31 -6.29
C ALA A 230 9.33 -13.62 -5.80
N VAL A 231 10.10 -14.57 -5.28
CA VAL A 231 9.57 -15.83 -4.70
C VAL A 231 8.67 -15.54 -3.51
N VAL A 232 9.03 -14.59 -2.64
CA VAL A 232 8.17 -14.24 -1.49
C VAL A 232 6.90 -13.54 -1.97
N LEU A 233 7.03 -12.47 -2.79
CA LEU A 233 5.90 -11.62 -3.20
C LEU A 233 4.95 -12.29 -4.20
N TYR A 234 5.51 -12.99 -5.19
CA TYR A 234 4.75 -13.55 -6.31
C TYR A 234 4.64 -15.08 -6.27
N GLY A 235 5.45 -15.75 -5.43
CA GLY A 235 5.43 -17.19 -5.28
C GLY A 235 4.66 -17.64 -4.04
N ILE A 236 5.13 -17.26 -2.84
CA ILE A 236 4.55 -17.77 -1.57
C ILE A 236 3.15 -17.19 -1.33
N VAL A 237 3.02 -15.87 -1.35
CA VAL A 237 1.74 -15.21 -0.98
C VAL A 237 0.62 -15.59 -1.96
N PRO A 238 0.72 -15.35 -3.28
CA PRO A 238 -0.32 -15.74 -4.22
C PRO A 238 -0.44 -17.27 -4.41
N GLY A 239 0.67 -18.00 -4.22
CA GLY A 239 0.69 -19.45 -4.35
C GLY A 239 -0.16 -20.16 -3.29
N ILE A 240 -0.07 -19.72 -2.02
CA ILE A 240 -0.91 -20.22 -0.93
C ILE A 240 -2.40 -19.99 -1.25
N VAL A 241 -2.75 -18.81 -1.73
CA VAL A 241 -4.13 -18.49 -2.15
C VAL A 241 -4.58 -19.41 -3.28
N LYS A 242 -3.75 -19.60 -4.29
CA LYS A 242 -4.09 -20.39 -5.47
C LYS A 242 -4.31 -21.87 -5.15
N VAL A 243 -3.35 -22.48 -4.45
CA VAL A 243 -3.48 -23.91 -4.07
C VAL A 243 -4.60 -24.09 -3.05
N GLY A 244 -4.71 -23.19 -2.06
CA GLY A 244 -5.83 -23.17 -1.13
C GLY A 244 -7.18 -23.05 -1.81
N GLY A 245 -7.29 -22.24 -2.86
CA GLY A 245 -8.50 -22.11 -3.69
C GLY A 245 -8.86 -23.39 -4.43
N TRP A 246 -7.87 -24.17 -4.94
CA TRP A 246 -8.16 -25.48 -5.54
C TRP A 246 -8.73 -26.48 -4.52
N PHE A 247 -8.18 -26.48 -3.30
CA PHE A 247 -8.75 -27.30 -2.22
C PHE A 247 -10.16 -26.84 -1.87
N GLU A 248 -10.37 -25.54 -1.77
CA GLU A 248 -11.67 -24.97 -1.42
C GLU A 248 -12.76 -25.37 -2.43
N LEU A 249 -12.51 -25.18 -3.74
CA LEU A 249 -13.44 -25.58 -4.79
C LEU A 249 -13.72 -27.09 -4.76
N PHE A 250 -12.71 -27.92 -4.50
CA PHE A 250 -12.92 -29.35 -4.42
C PHE A 250 -13.81 -29.73 -3.23
N PHE A 251 -13.54 -29.18 -2.04
CA PHE A 251 -14.30 -29.52 -0.84
C PHE A 251 -15.71 -28.93 -0.85
N VAL A 252 -15.88 -27.69 -1.28
CA VAL A 252 -17.19 -27.02 -1.29
C VAL A 252 -18.00 -27.41 -2.50
N ASN A 253 -17.54 -27.19 -3.72
CA ASN A 253 -18.34 -27.41 -4.93
C ASN A 253 -18.49 -28.90 -5.27
N THR A 254 -17.45 -29.73 -5.01
CA THR A 254 -17.52 -31.18 -5.38
C THR A 254 -18.05 -32.03 -4.23
N LEU A 255 -17.56 -31.84 -3.00
CA LEU A 255 -17.98 -32.64 -1.85
C LEU A 255 -19.19 -32.05 -1.12
N GLY A 256 -19.57 -30.78 -1.39
CA GLY A 256 -20.72 -30.11 -0.77
C GLY A 256 -20.52 -29.82 0.71
N MET A 257 -19.28 -29.53 1.13
CA MET A 257 -18.94 -29.11 2.48
C MET A 257 -19.14 -27.59 2.65
N SER A 258 -19.09 -27.10 3.87
CA SER A 258 -19.23 -25.66 4.18
C SER A 258 -18.05 -24.84 3.69
N PHE A 259 -18.27 -23.53 3.45
CA PHE A 259 -17.22 -22.59 3.08
C PHE A 259 -16.02 -22.66 4.03
N ASN A 260 -14.83 -22.44 3.49
CA ASN A 260 -13.52 -22.48 4.17
C ASN A 260 -13.07 -23.89 4.63
N SER A 261 -13.85 -24.95 4.43
CA SER A 261 -13.46 -26.33 4.82
C SER A 261 -12.24 -26.83 4.04
N GLY A 262 -12.18 -26.54 2.74
CA GLY A 262 -11.04 -26.92 1.90
C GLY A 262 -9.75 -26.21 2.29
N VAL A 263 -9.84 -24.93 2.65
CA VAL A 263 -8.70 -24.13 3.11
C VAL A 263 -8.12 -24.66 4.42
N ILE A 264 -8.98 -25.07 5.37
CA ILE A 264 -8.53 -25.66 6.63
C ILE A 264 -7.74 -26.94 6.38
N VAL A 265 -8.26 -27.85 5.54
CA VAL A 265 -7.56 -29.09 5.16
C VAL A 265 -6.23 -28.78 4.47
N TYR A 266 -6.22 -27.82 3.56
CA TYR A 266 -5.00 -27.37 2.89
C TYR A 266 -3.94 -26.87 3.86
N ILE A 267 -4.30 -26.01 4.82
CA ILE A 267 -3.36 -25.48 5.82
C ILE A 267 -2.75 -26.59 6.66
N ILE A 268 -3.56 -27.60 7.07
CA ILE A 268 -3.08 -28.75 7.82
C ILE A 268 -2.08 -29.56 6.99
N LEU A 269 -2.37 -29.79 5.71
CA LEU A 269 -1.47 -30.53 4.81
C LEU A 269 -0.19 -29.75 4.52
N LEU A 270 -0.26 -28.43 4.32
CA LEU A 270 0.91 -27.57 4.15
C LEU A 270 1.81 -27.61 5.38
N ALA A 271 1.24 -27.51 6.58
CA ALA A 271 1.98 -27.62 7.83
C ALA A 271 2.65 -29.01 7.97
N ALA A 272 1.94 -30.07 7.63
CA ALA A 272 2.49 -31.42 7.65
C ALA A 272 3.65 -31.59 6.66
N CYS A 273 3.56 -31.03 5.45
CA CYS A 273 4.63 -31.05 4.46
C CYS A 273 5.86 -30.28 4.93
N LEU A 274 5.68 -29.08 5.52
CA LEU A 274 6.76 -28.27 6.09
C LEU A 274 7.48 -29.03 7.21
N ILE A 275 6.72 -29.59 8.16
CA ILE A 275 7.28 -30.37 9.29
C ILE A 275 8.03 -31.59 8.77
N TRP A 276 7.47 -32.32 7.82
CA TRP A 276 8.11 -33.49 7.20
C TRP A 276 9.42 -33.08 6.48
N GLY A 277 9.39 -32.00 5.71
CA GLY A 277 10.59 -31.50 5.03
C GLY A 277 11.70 -31.10 5.99
N VAL A 278 11.38 -30.39 7.08
CA VAL A 278 12.33 -30.06 8.15
C VAL A 278 12.88 -31.31 8.80
N TYR A 279 12.01 -32.30 9.13
CA TYR A 279 12.42 -33.56 9.74
C TYR A 279 13.39 -34.37 8.86
N GLU A 280 13.06 -34.55 7.57
CA GLU A 280 13.91 -35.34 6.64
C GLU A 280 15.25 -34.63 6.36
N SER A 281 15.24 -33.30 6.22
CA SER A 281 16.48 -32.52 5.99
C SER A 281 17.38 -32.42 7.23
N TYR A 282 16.80 -32.50 8.45
CA TYR A 282 17.55 -32.53 9.69
C TYR A 282 18.18 -33.91 9.96
N ASN A 283 17.43 -35.01 9.77
CA ASN A 283 17.89 -36.35 10.07
C ASN A 283 18.78 -36.99 9.00
N GLU A 284 18.72 -36.52 7.77
CA GLU A 284 19.52 -36.96 6.61
C GLU A 284 19.47 -38.49 6.33
N LYS A 285 18.41 -39.19 6.81
CA LYS A 285 18.31 -40.65 6.68
C LYS A 285 18.14 -41.15 5.25
N SER A 286 17.51 -40.35 4.38
CA SER A 286 17.27 -40.71 2.97
C SER A 286 17.30 -39.46 2.08
N LYS A 287 18.29 -39.38 1.19
CA LYS A 287 18.40 -38.28 0.22
C LYS A 287 17.16 -38.16 -0.68
N SER A 288 16.56 -39.28 -1.04
CA SER A 288 15.33 -39.29 -1.88
C SER A 288 14.13 -38.71 -1.14
N ARG A 289 13.89 -39.09 0.13
CA ARG A 289 12.79 -38.55 0.92
C ARG A 289 13.00 -37.07 1.24
N MET A 290 14.23 -36.66 1.51
CA MET A 290 14.58 -35.26 1.70
C MET A 290 14.27 -34.43 0.45
N ALA A 291 14.64 -34.88 -0.75
CA ALA A 291 14.32 -34.21 -2.01
C ALA A 291 12.79 -34.18 -2.26
N LEU A 292 12.11 -35.29 -2.04
CA LEU A 292 10.65 -35.41 -2.24
C LEU A 292 9.88 -34.50 -1.29
N SER A 293 10.21 -34.50 0.01
CA SER A 293 9.54 -33.65 1.00
C SER A 293 9.75 -32.15 0.72
N PHE A 294 10.94 -31.75 0.27
CA PHE A 294 11.23 -30.38 -0.14
C PHE A 294 10.38 -29.97 -1.35
N ILE A 295 10.35 -30.79 -2.40
CA ILE A 295 9.59 -30.50 -3.62
C ILE A 295 8.09 -30.45 -3.34
N LEU A 296 7.58 -31.38 -2.53
CA LEU A 296 6.17 -31.38 -2.16
C LEU A 296 5.80 -30.11 -1.37
N THR A 297 6.68 -29.67 -0.47
CA THR A 297 6.49 -28.39 0.24
C THR A 297 6.43 -27.21 -0.72
N ILE A 298 7.35 -27.12 -1.69
CA ILE A 298 7.34 -26.05 -2.70
C ILE A 298 6.06 -26.11 -3.58
N ALA A 299 5.61 -27.29 -3.93
CA ALA A 299 4.36 -27.48 -4.68
C ALA A 299 3.15 -27.05 -3.85
N MET A 300 3.09 -27.44 -2.58
CA MET A 300 2.01 -27.06 -1.66
C MET A 300 2.00 -25.54 -1.39
N LEU A 301 3.15 -24.88 -1.35
CA LEU A 301 3.24 -23.42 -1.28
C LEU A 301 2.78 -22.72 -2.57
N GLY A 302 2.55 -23.45 -3.66
CA GLY A 302 2.09 -22.88 -4.92
C GLY A 302 3.14 -22.15 -5.74
N ILE A 303 4.39 -22.06 -5.25
CA ILE A 303 5.49 -21.33 -5.90
C ILE A 303 5.65 -21.65 -7.40
N PRO A 304 5.57 -22.92 -7.85
CA PRO A 304 5.71 -23.26 -9.25
C PRO A 304 4.52 -22.87 -10.14
N PHE A 305 3.37 -22.56 -9.57
CA PHE A 305 2.09 -22.36 -10.27
C PHE A 305 1.76 -20.89 -10.53
N TYR A 306 2.76 -20.07 -10.81
CA TYR A 306 2.58 -18.64 -11.08
C TYR A 306 1.76 -18.40 -12.37
N GLY A 307 0.88 -17.40 -12.36
CA GLY A 307 0.02 -16.99 -13.48
C GLY A 307 -1.41 -17.55 -13.40
N HIS A 308 -2.17 -17.45 -14.49
CA HIS A 308 -3.58 -17.83 -14.55
C HIS A 308 -3.82 -18.99 -15.52
N GLY A 309 -4.94 -19.68 -15.36
CA GLY A 309 -5.41 -20.73 -16.28
C GLY A 309 -4.59 -22.02 -16.28
N GLY A 310 -4.89 -22.89 -17.23
CA GLY A 310 -4.27 -24.22 -17.37
C GLY A 310 -2.78 -24.19 -17.70
N SER A 311 -2.32 -23.14 -18.37
CA SER A 311 -0.88 -22.98 -18.71
C SER A 311 0.00 -22.87 -17.46
N SER A 312 -0.48 -22.19 -16.40
CA SER A 312 0.25 -22.08 -15.13
C SER A 312 0.42 -23.43 -14.43
N VAL A 313 -0.56 -24.33 -14.55
CA VAL A 313 -0.49 -25.69 -13.99
C VAL A 313 0.55 -26.51 -14.76
N ILE A 314 0.53 -26.46 -16.09
CA ILE A 314 1.50 -27.17 -16.96
C ILE A 314 2.92 -26.69 -16.65
N ILE A 315 3.15 -25.38 -16.60
CA ILE A 315 4.46 -24.79 -16.26
C ILE A 315 4.88 -25.24 -14.86
N GLY A 316 3.98 -25.21 -13.89
CA GLY A 316 4.23 -25.64 -12.53
C GLY A 316 4.68 -27.11 -12.45
N ILE A 317 4.00 -28.01 -13.17
CA ILE A 317 4.39 -29.43 -13.26
C ILE A 317 5.80 -29.56 -13.88
N ILE A 318 6.08 -28.82 -14.95
CA ILE A 318 7.43 -28.84 -15.58
C ILE A 318 8.49 -28.40 -14.56
N VAL A 319 8.25 -27.32 -13.83
CA VAL A 319 9.17 -26.82 -12.78
C VAL A 319 9.38 -27.88 -11.70
N ILE A 320 8.33 -28.53 -11.22
CA ILE A 320 8.41 -29.61 -10.21
C ILE A 320 9.25 -30.77 -10.74
N VAL A 321 9.05 -31.20 -11.99
CA VAL A 321 9.82 -32.27 -12.62
C VAL A 321 11.28 -31.89 -12.75
N LEU A 322 11.58 -30.66 -13.18
CA LEU A 322 12.96 -30.17 -13.29
C LEU A 322 13.65 -30.10 -11.92
N LEU A 323 12.95 -29.63 -10.88
CA LEU A 323 13.46 -29.65 -9.50
C LEU A 323 13.74 -31.07 -9.01
N TRP A 324 12.85 -32.02 -9.30
CA TRP A 324 13.09 -33.43 -8.98
C TRP A 324 14.30 -34.00 -9.72
N LEU A 325 14.40 -33.76 -11.02
CA LEU A 325 15.56 -34.20 -11.82
C LEU A 325 16.88 -33.60 -11.30
N TYR A 326 16.86 -32.37 -10.78
CA TYR A 326 18.03 -31.72 -10.18
C TYR A 326 18.37 -32.28 -8.79
N LEU A 327 17.38 -32.42 -7.91
CA LEU A 327 17.58 -32.79 -6.50
C LEU A 327 17.71 -34.29 -6.25
N LYS A 328 17.33 -35.16 -7.21
CA LYS A 328 17.44 -36.61 -7.05
C LYS A 328 18.87 -37.05 -6.78
N PRO A 329 19.13 -38.05 -5.91
CA PRO A 329 20.44 -38.45 -5.47
C PRO A 329 21.43 -38.73 -6.61
N GLY A 330 21.03 -39.48 -7.62
CA GLY A 330 21.90 -39.84 -8.75
C GLY A 330 22.37 -38.64 -9.59
N THR A 331 21.64 -37.53 -9.61
CA THR A 331 22.05 -36.26 -10.23
C THR A 331 23.00 -35.51 -9.31
N GLN A 332 22.69 -35.39 -8.02
CA GLN A 332 23.49 -34.68 -7.03
C GLN A 332 24.88 -35.28 -6.87
N GLU A 333 25.05 -36.59 -7.09
CA GLU A 333 26.34 -37.26 -7.04
C GLU A 333 27.22 -36.97 -8.28
N LYS A 334 26.59 -36.72 -9.43
CA LYS A 334 27.28 -36.49 -10.72
C LYS A 334 27.72 -35.05 -10.97
N ILE A 335 27.00 -34.08 -10.36
CA ILE A 335 27.33 -32.65 -10.57
C ILE A 335 28.53 -32.22 -9.74
N LYS A 336 29.19 -31.14 -10.18
CA LYS A 336 30.34 -30.54 -9.49
C LYS A 336 29.93 -30.13 -8.06
N GLU A 337 30.82 -30.34 -7.10
CA GLU A 337 30.57 -30.11 -5.65
C GLU A 337 29.99 -28.71 -5.37
N ARG A 338 30.48 -27.68 -6.05
CA ARG A 338 30.01 -26.29 -5.90
C ARG A 338 28.53 -26.07 -6.23
N TYR A 339 27.91 -26.99 -6.97
CA TYR A 339 26.50 -26.94 -7.37
C TYR A 339 25.63 -27.95 -6.60
N ARG A 340 26.24 -28.74 -5.73
CA ARG A 340 25.48 -29.68 -4.86
C ARG A 340 24.72 -28.90 -3.79
N VAL A 341 23.50 -29.34 -3.56
CA VAL A 341 22.66 -28.78 -2.48
C VAL A 341 22.86 -29.63 -1.22
N SER A 342 23.38 -29.01 -0.17
CA SER A 342 23.58 -29.70 1.09
C SER A 342 22.28 -29.86 1.87
N ALA A 343 22.17 -30.87 2.72
CA ALA A 343 21.04 -31.06 3.61
C ALA A 343 20.85 -29.85 4.53
N ARG A 344 21.92 -29.25 5.02
CA ARG A 344 21.88 -28.00 5.81
C ARG A 344 21.24 -26.86 5.02
N THR A 345 21.55 -26.69 3.75
CA THR A 345 20.93 -25.64 2.89
C THR A 345 19.42 -25.88 2.75
N LEU A 346 19.01 -27.12 2.49
CA LEU A 346 17.58 -27.45 2.41
C LEU A 346 16.88 -27.25 3.76
N ASN A 347 17.50 -27.67 4.85
CA ASN A 347 16.94 -27.50 6.19
C ASN A 347 16.77 -26.02 6.56
N THR A 348 17.81 -25.22 6.38
CA THR A 348 17.75 -23.77 6.66
C THR A 348 16.70 -23.08 5.77
N SER A 349 16.63 -23.44 4.48
CA SER A 349 15.61 -22.89 3.55
C SER A 349 14.20 -23.25 3.99
N LEU A 350 13.96 -24.51 4.39
CA LEU A 350 12.64 -24.94 4.89
C LEU A 350 12.28 -24.27 6.22
N LEU A 351 13.24 -24.13 7.14
CA LEU A 351 13.01 -23.42 8.39
C LEU A 351 12.70 -21.94 8.16
N CYS A 352 13.44 -21.27 7.28
CA CYS A 352 13.17 -19.88 6.91
C CYS A 352 11.78 -19.74 6.26
N THR A 353 11.43 -20.63 5.33
CA THR A 353 10.10 -20.63 4.70
C THR A 353 8.99 -20.88 5.71
N MET A 354 9.16 -21.86 6.59
CA MET A 354 8.21 -22.14 7.68
C MET A 354 8.01 -20.91 8.56
N MET A 355 9.08 -20.21 8.92
CA MET A 355 9.01 -18.99 9.74
C MET A 355 8.36 -17.81 9.01
N ILE A 356 8.59 -17.67 7.70
CA ILE A 356 7.85 -16.68 6.89
C ILE A 356 6.35 -17.00 6.90
N VAL A 357 5.97 -18.26 6.68
CA VAL A 357 4.56 -18.68 6.70
C VAL A 357 3.93 -18.49 8.07
N ILE A 358 4.63 -18.79 9.16
CA ILE A 358 4.16 -18.52 10.51
C ILE A 358 3.95 -17.01 10.75
N GLY A 359 4.89 -16.16 10.36
CA GLY A 359 4.72 -14.70 10.45
C GLY A 359 3.55 -14.19 9.60
N TYR A 360 3.44 -14.70 8.38
CA TYR A 360 2.37 -14.35 7.43
C TYR A 360 0.99 -14.86 7.90
N SER A 361 0.91 -15.89 8.75
CA SER A 361 -0.35 -16.41 9.27
C SER A 361 -1.19 -15.39 10.06
N SER A 362 -0.63 -14.22 10.40
CA SER A 362 -1.38 -13.09 10.96
C SER A 362 -2.56 -12.66 10.05
N TYR A 363 -2.49 -12.92 8.75
CA TYR A 363 -3.61 -12.69 7.81
C TYR A 363 -4.85 -13.54 8.08
N ALA A 364 -4.74 -14.64 8.84
CA ALA A 364 -5.90 -15.36 9.32
C ALA A 364 -6.86 -14.48 10.14
N LEU A 365 -6.34 -13.44 10.84
CA LEU A 365 -7.15 -12.47 11.54
C LEU A 365 -8.11 -11.74 10.60
N ILE A 366 -7.65 -11.34 9.42
CA ILE A 366 -8.46 -10.62 8.42
C ILE A 366 -9.65 -11.48 8.02
N VAL A 367 -9.42 -12.75 7.63
CA VAL A 367 -10.50 -13.67 7.25
C VAL A 367 -11.49 -13.93 8.40
N ILE A 368 -10.97 -14.17 9.62
CA ILE A 368 -11.81 -14.41 10.81
C ILE A 368 -12.70 -13.20 11.11
N ARG A 369 -12.14 -11.99 10.99
CA ARG A 369 -12.90 -10.77 11.29
C ARG A 369 -13.88 -10.40 10.19
N SER A 370 -13.53 -10.63 8.93
CA SER A 370 -14.43 -10.44 7.80
C SER A 370 -15.62 -11.41 7.87
N THR A 371 -15.40 -12.69 8.15
CA THR A 371 -16.51 -13.67 8.34
C THR A 371 -17.43 -13.32 9.52
N ALA A 372 -16.97 -12.53 10.47
CA ALA A 372 -17.79 -12.01 11.58
C ALA A 372 -18.63 -10.78 11.17
N ASN A 373 -18.55 -10.32 9.94
CA ASN A 373 -19.29 -9.16 9.41
C ASN A 373 -19.17 -7.90 10.27
N THR A 374 -17.92 -7.50 10.52
CA THR A 374 -17.65 -6.27 11.28
C THR A 374 -18.20 -5.03 10.58
N PRO A 375 -18.55 -3.95 11.29
CA PRO A 375 -19.04 -2.72 10.69
C PRO A 375 -18.10 -2.14 9.62
N MET A 376 -16.79 -2.17 9.87
CA MET A 376 -15.79 -1.88 8.85
C MET A 376 -15.20 -3.20 8.35
N ASP A 377 -15.54 -3.57 7.12
CA ASP A 377 -15.12 -4.82 6.47
C ASP A 377 -14.78 -4.55 5.00
N GLN A 378 -13.66 -3.85 4.77
CA GLN A 378 -13.30 -3.42 3.41
C GLN A 378 -12.94 -4.62 2.52
N ASN A 379 -13.58 -4.68 1.36
CA ASN A 379 -13.48 -5.75 0.36
C ASN A 379 -13.97 -7.13 0.83
N SER A 380 -14.53 -7.26 2.02
CA SER A 380 -15.06 -8.51 2.59
C SER A 380 -14.21 -9.75 2.29
N PRO A 381 -12.93 -9.81 2.75
CA PRO A 381 -12.03 -10.94 2.49
C PRO A 381 -12.36 -12.16 3.36
N GLU A 382 -13.58 -12.68 3.24
CA GLU A 382 -14.16 -13.75 4.08
C GLU A 382 -13.81 -15.17 3.63
N ASP A 383 -13.20 -15.34 2.47
CA ASP A 383 -12.72 -16.62 1.95
C ASP A 383 -11.38 -16.45 1.20
N ILE A 384 -10.85 -17.58 0.71
CA ILE A 384 -9.52 -17.60 0.07
C ILE A 384 -9.48 -16.81 -1.24
N PHE A 385 -10.59 -16.68 -1.98
CA PHE A 385 -10.67 -15.99 -3.26
C PHE A 385 -10.70 -14.48 -3.03
N THR A 386 -11.63 -14.00 -2.20
CA THR A 386 -11.73 -12.59 -1.82
C THR A 386 -10.49 -12.11 -1.05
N LEU A 387 -9.87 -12.97 -0.23
CA LEU A 387 -8.56 -12.71 0.38
C LEU A 387 -7.48 -12.55 -0.70
N GLY A 388 -7.52 -13.34 -1.76
CA GLY A 388 -6.57 -13.23 -2.88
C GLY A 388 -6.64 -11.86 -3.58
N GLU A 389 -7.84 -11.39 -3.87
CA GLU A 389 -8.10 -10.07 -4.47
C GLU A 389 -7.67 -8.94 -3.52
N TYR A 390 -7.96 -9.08 -2.23
CA TYR A 390 -7.56 -8.16 -1.18
C TYR A 390 -6.03 -8.02 -1.07
N LEU A 391 -5.30 -9.15 -1.03
CA LEU A 391 -3.84 -9.17 -0.99
C LEU A 391 -3.23 -8.67 -2.31
N GLY A 392 -3.86 -8.97 -3.44
CA GLY A 392 -3.49 -8.50 -4.77
C GLY A 392 -3.74 -7.00 -4.98
N ARG A 393 -4.48 -6.33 -4.08
CA ARG A 393 -4.86 -4.93 -4.20
C ARG A 393 -5.60 -4.63 -5.49
N GLU A 394 -6.44 -5.55 -5.96
CA GLU A 394 -7.08 -5.48 -7.27
C GLU A 394 -7.93 -4.22 -7.47
N GLN A 395 -8.55 -3.71 -6.40
CA GLN A 395 -9.34 -2.46 -6.45
C GLN A 395 -8.55 -1.21 -6.94
N TYR A 396 -7.22 -1.21 -6.77
CA TYR A 396 -6.39 -0.05 -7.18
C TYR A 396 -5.92 -0.12 -8.63
N GLY A 397 -6.29 -1.17 -9.35
CA GLY A 397 -5.89 -1.40 -10.73
C GLY A 397 -4.41 -1.72 -10.92
N THR A 398 -4.02 -1.89 -12.18
CA THR A 398 -2.65 -2.19 -12.57
C THR A 398 -1.97 -0.97 -13.19
N ARG A 399 -0.65 -0.87 -12.99
CA ARG A 399 0.18 0.18 -13.60
C ARG A 399 1.20 -0.48 -14.51
N PRO A 400 1.30 -0.07 -15.78
CA PRO A 400 2.27 -0.66 -16.68
C PRO A 400 3.68 -0.25 -16.29
N LEU A 401 4.59 -1.21 -16.09
CA LEU A 401 5.98 -0.94 -15.67
C LEU A 401 6.97 -1.03 -16.83
N PHE A 402 6.86 -2.07 -17.65
CA PHE A 402 7.84 -2.37 -18.71
C PHE A 402 7.29 -2.12 -20.11
N TYR A 403 6.03 -2.44 -20.35
CA TYR A 403 5.35 -2.29 -21.63
C TYR A 403 3.87 -2.03 -21.40
N GLY A 404 3.27 -1.11 -22.15
CA GLY A 404 1.88 -0.78 -22.02
C GLY A 404 1.50 0.55 -22.67
N PRO A 405 0.25 1.02 -22.48
CA PRO A 405 -0.27 2.22 -23.12
C PRO A 405 0.40 3.50 -22.59
N ALA A 406 0.37 4.53 -23.41
CA ALA A 406 0.56 5.93 -23.01
C ALA A 406 -0.80 6.59 -22.75
N TYR A 407 -0.78 7.80 -22.19
CA TYR A 407 -1.99 8.54 -21.84
C TYR A 407 -2.92 8.83 -23.04
N SER A 408 -2.39 8.87 -24.25
CA SER A 408 -3.12 9.11 -25.49
C SER A 408 -3.49 7.84 -26.26
N SER A 409 -3.04 6.67 -25.81
CA SER A 409 -3.31 5.38 -26.45
C SER A 409 -4.81 5.11 -26.52
N GLN A 410 -5.26 4.61 -27.65
CA GLN A 410 -6.66 4.23 -27.89
C GLN A 410 -6.84 2.73 -27.66
N VAL A 411 -8.00 2.35 -27.16
CA VAL A 411 -8.39 0.94 -27.05
C VAL A 411 -8.53 0.35 -28.46
N ALA A 412 -7.95 -0.83 -28.69
CA ALA A 412 -8.13 -1.54 -29.94
C ALA A 412 -9.62 -1.93 -30.13
N LEU A 413 -10.13 -1.75 -31.32
CA LEU A 413 -11.54 -2.00 -31.66
C LEU A 413 -11.64 -3.15 -32.64
N ASP A 414 -12.71 -3.94 -32.51
CA ASP A 414 -13.12 -4.97 -33.46
C ASP A 414 -14.54 -4.70 -33.94
N VAL A 415 -14.84 -5.08 -35.18
CA VAL A 415 -16.21 -5.03 -35.73
C VAL A 415 -16.85 -6.40 -35.53
N LYS A 416 -17.84 -6.49 -34.63
CA LYS A 416 -18.66 -7.67 -34.40
C LYS A 416 -20.11 -7.37 -34.73
N ASP A 417 -20.71 -8.20 -35.56
CA ASP A 417 -22.13 -8.06 -35.99
C ASP A 417 -22.50 -6.66 -36.50
N GLY A 418 -21.54 -5.94 -37.09
CA GLY A 418 -21.72 -4.58 -37.59
C GLY A 418 -21.54 -3.47 -36.55
N TYR A 419 -21.30 -3.80 -35.30
CA TYR A 419 -21.01 -2.85 -34.21
C TYR A 419 -19.52 -2.78 -33.94
N CYS A 420 -19.08 -1.59 -33.52
CA CYS A 420 -17.70 -1.32 -33.15
C CYS A 420 -17.56 -1.53 -31.66
N GLU A 421 -16.85 -2.60 -31.27
CA GLU A 421 -16.66 -2.98 -29.88
C GLU A 421 -15.20 -2.91 -29.45
N PRO A 422 -14.91 -2.54 -28.19
CA PRO A 422 -13.56 -2.58 -27.67
C PRO A 422 -13.05 -4.02 -27.60
N ARG A 423 -11.81 -4.23 -28.00
CA ARG A 423 -11.13 -5.51 -27.79
C ARG A 423 -10.79 -5.67 -26.31
N ILE A 424 -11.42 -6.66 -25.69
CA ILE A 424 -11.26 -6.96 -24.28
C ILE A 424 -10.76 -8.38 -24.08
N SER A 425 -10.01 -8.57 -23.00
CA SER A 425 -9.70 -9.87 -22.43
C SER A 425 -10.12 -9.90 -20.97
N TYR A 426 -10.23 -11.08 -20.39
CA TYR A 426 -10.53 -11.25 -18.97
C TYR A 426 -9.30 -11.77 -18.24
N ASN A 427 -8.95 -11.10 -17.14
CA ASN A 427 -7.84 -11.53 -16.28
C ASN A 427 -8.27 -12.70 -15.37
N GLY A 428 -8.22 -13.91 -15.89
CA GLY A 428 -8.61 -15.11 -15.15
C GLY A 428 -10.12 -15.25 -14.93
N THR A 429 -10.46 -16.01 -13.91
CA THR A 429 -11.83 -16.24 -13.43
C THR A 429 -11.90 -15.91 -11.95
N LYS A 430 -13.02 -15.37 -11.52
CA LYS A 430 -13.34 -15.12 -10.11
C LYS A 430 -14.37 -16.11 -9.61
N TYR A 431 -14.32 -16.39 -8.31
CA TYR A 431 -15.26 -17.26 -7.63
C TYR A 431 -15.94 -16.47 -6.52
N ILE A 432 -17.29 -16.39 -6.62
CA ILE A 432 -18.11 -15.71 -5.62
C ILE A 432 -19.00 -16.71 -4.90
N ARG A 433 -19.30 -16.47 -3.65
CA ARG A 433 -20.26 -17.27 -2.88
C ARG A 433 -21.64 -17.13 -3.48
N LYS A 434 -22.31 -18.25 -3.73
CA LYS A 434 -23.71 -18.28 -4.15
C LYS A 434 -24.60 -17.98 -2.94
N GLU A 435 -25.49 -17.00 -3.06
CA GLU A 435 -26.55 -16.81 -2.07
C GLU A 435 -27.51 -18.00 -2.09
N LYS A 436 -27.85 -18.52 -0.91
CA LYS A 436 -28.77 -19.64 -0.77
C LYS A 436 -30.20 -19.17 -0.98
N ALA A 437 -30.94 -19.88 -1.80
CA ALA A 437 -32.39 -19.64 -1.94
C ALA A 437 -33.18 -20.22 -0.75
N THR A 438 -32.65 -21.26 -0.10
CA THR A 438 -33.21 -21.91 1.10
C THR A 438 -32.11 -22.35 2.04
N ASP A 439 -32.37 -22.41 3.34
CA ASP A 439 -31.39 -22.82 4.37
C ASP A 439 -30.82 -24.23 4.15
N ASP A 440 -31.56 -25.12 3.47
CA ASP A 440 -31.13 -26.48 3.16
C ASP A 440 -30.18 -26.58 1.96
N GLU A 441 -30.01 -25.51 1.20
CA GLU A 441 -29.10 -25.48 0.04
C GLU A 441 -27.64 -25.54 0.51
N LYS A 442 -26.86 -26.43 -0.17
CA LYS A 442 -25.41 -26.53 0.13
C LYS A 442 -24.66 -25.31 -0.31
N ASP A 443 -23.59 -25.00 0.44
CA ASP A 443 -22.64 -23.97 0.05
C ASP A 443 -22.03 -24.28 -1.32
N SER A 444 -21.88 -23.26 -2.15
CA SER A 444 -21.23 -23.39 -3.46
C SER A 444 -20.67 -22.04 -3.94
N TYR A 445 -19.62 -22.11 -4.75
CA TYR A 445 -19.08 -20.97 -5.46
C TYR A 445 -19.57 -20.94 -6.90
N ILE A 446 -19.89 -19.74 -7.39
CA ILE A 446 -20.22 -19.47 -8.79
C ILE A 446 -18.98 -18.89 -9.46
N GLU A 447 -18.69 -19.37 -10.66
CA GLU A 447 -17.63 -18.83 -11.50
C GLU A 447 -18.16 -17.64 -12.31
N ILE A 448 -17.44 -16.50 -12.23
CA ILE A 448 -17.71 -15.33 -13.03
C ILE A 448 -16.43 -14.92 -13.80
N PRO A 449 -16.54 -14.21 -14.94
CA PRO A 449 -15.38 -13.67 -15.62
C PRO A 449 -14.56 -12.79 -14.67
N GLY A 450 -13.24 -12.86 -14.77
CA GLY A 450 -12.36 -11.97 -14.05
C GLY A 450 -12.43 -10.54 -14.58
N ARG A 451 -11.56 -9.68 -14.07
CA ARG A 451 -11.54 -8.26 -14.44
C ARG A 451 -11.33 -8.08 -15.93
N ILE A 452 -12.07 -7.14 -16.53
CA ILE A 452 -11.90 -6.74 -17.93
C ILE A 452 -10.57 -6.00 -18.08
N GLU A 453 -9.75 -6.48 -19.01
CA GLU A 453 -8.53 -5.82 -19.47
C GLU A 453 -8.72 -5.36 -20.93
N TYR A 454 -8.52 -4.06 -21.16
CA TYR A 454 -8.59 -3.50 -22.51
C TYR A 454 -7.27 -3.69 -23.23
N GLU A 455 -7.32 -4.17 -24.46
CA GLU A 455 -6.17 -4.15 -25.35
C GLU A 455 -6.02 -2.76 -25.99
N TYR A 456 -4.82 -2.24 -26.03
CA TYR A 456 -4.53 -0.93 -26.59
C TYR A 456 -3.87 -1.06 -27.96
N ALA A 457 -4.32 -0.25 -28.93
CA ALA A 457 -3.78 -0.24 -30.27
C ALA A 457 -2.33 0.30 -30.32
N GLN A 458 -1.99 1.22 -29.42
CA GLN A 458 -0.65 1.78 -29.31
C GLN A 458 -0.07 1.47 -27.93
N ASN A 459 1.15 0.93 -27.91
CA ASN A 459 1.88 0.67 -26.69
C ASN A 459 3.32 1.16 -26.80
N MET A 460 3.97 1.43 -25.66
CA MET A 460 5.36 1.85 -25.59
C MET A 460 6.14 1.10 -24.54
N LEU A 461 7.46 1.11 -24.67
CA LEU A 461 8.37 0.57 -23.65
C LEU A 461 8.48 1.53 -22.47
N PHE A 462 8.50 0.97 -21.24
CA PHE A 462 8.70 1.72 -20.01
C PHE A 462 7.76 2.94 -19.88
N PRO A 463 6.43 2.74 -19.97
CA PRO A 463 5.48 3.86 -19.99
C PRO A 463 5.42 4.55 -18.62
N ARG A 464 5.77 5.83 -18.60
CA ARG A 464 5.70 6.68 -17.40
C ARG A 464 4.50 7.62 -17.42
N MET A 465 4.11 8.07 -18.62
CA MET A 465 2.91 8.86 -18.85
C MET A 465 1.78 7.96 -19.37
N TYR A 466 1.26 7.06 -18.53
CA TYR A 466 0.33 6.00 -18.96
C TYR A 466 -1.16 6.33 -18.73
N SER A 467 -1.49 7.24 -17.82
CA SER A 467 -2.86 7.48 -17.39
C SER A 467 -3.58 8.49 -18.27
N SER A 468 -4.62 8.06 -18.97
CA SER A 468 -5.46 8.95 -19.79
C SER A 468 -6.19 10.00 -18.94
N ALA A 469 -6.54 9.68 -17.70
CA ALA A 469 -7.16 10.62 -16.77
C ALA A 469 -6.24 11.82 -16.40
N HIS A 470 -4.93 11.66 -16.54
CA HIS A 470 -3.93 12.68 -16.20
C HIS A 470 -3.28 13.34 -17.43
N ALA A 471 -3.91 13.20 -18.61
CA ALA A 471 -3.38 13.75 -19.87
C ALA A 471 -3.05 15.25 -19.79
N ASN A 472 -3.95 16.04 -19.20
CA ASN A 472 -3.78 17.48 -19.04
C ASN A 472 -2.63 17.82 -18.06
N GLN A 473 -2.49 17.08 -16.99
CA GLN A 473 -1.43 17.26 -16.01
C GLN A 473 -0.05 16.92 -16.57
N TYR A 474 0.07 15.88 -17.42
CA TYR A 474 1.32 15.60 -18.14
C TYR A 474 1.71 16.74 -19.06
N LYS A 475 0.74 17.30 -19.81
CA LYS A 475 0.96 18.45 -20.71
C LYS A 475 1.27 19.74 -19.96
N ALA A 476 0.70 19.92 -18.77
CA ALA A 476 1.03 21.06 -17.90
C ALA A 476 2.44 20.96 -17.31
N TRP A 477 2.90 19.73 -17.01
CA TRP A 477 4.23 19.49 -16.44
C TRP A 477 5.37 19.74 -17.43
N GLN A 478 5.17 19.33 -18.70
CA GLN A 478 6.18 19.51 -19.76
C GLN A 478 5.55 19.67 -21.13
N ASP A 479 6.24 20.41 -22.02
CA ASP A 479 5.88 20.49 -23.43
C ASP A 479 6.01 19.11 -24.09
N ILE A 480 4.91 18.58 -24.61
CA ILE A 480 4.82 17.28 -25.28
C ILE A 480 4.40 17.55 -26.74
N LYS A 481 5.33 17.38 -27.67
CA LYS A 481 5.08 17.50 -29.10
C LYS A 481 4.54 16.21 -29.69
N GLY A 482 5.08 15.08 -29.26
CA GLY A 482 4.66 13.77 -29.68
C GLY A 482 4.96 13.46 -31.15
N TYR A 483 4.34 12.38 -31.64
CA TYR A 483 4.31 11.97 -33.04
C TYR A 483 2.98 11.35 -33.38
N ASP A 484 2.49 11.54 -34.60
CA ASP A 484 1.19 11.07 -35.01
C ASP A 484 1.25 9.63 -35.52
N VAL A 485 0.31 8.82 -35.01
CA VAL A 485 0.14 7.40 -35.40
C VAL A 485 -1.28 7.19 -35.91
N PRO A 486 -1.48 6.50 -37.02
CA PRO A 486 -2.81 6.20 -37.51
C PRO A 486 -3.50 5.19 -36.59
N TYR A 487 -4.78 5.40 -36.34
CA TYR A 487 -5.65 4.52 -35.58
C TYR A 487 -6.96 4.30 -36.35
N ASP A 488 -7.30 3.04 -36.58
CA ASP A 488 -8.55 2.65 -37.21
C ASP A 488 -9.69 2.58 -36.18
N LYS A 489 -10.60 3.51 -36.29
CA LYS A 489 -11.82 3.53 -35.49
C LYS A 489 -12.95 2.88 -36.29
N CYS A 490 -12.87 1.56 -36.45
CA CYS A 490 -13.86 0.76 -37.20
C CYS A 490 -14.13 1.28 -38.64
N GLY A 491 -13.07 1.54 -39.39
CA GLY A 491 -13.13 2.01 -40.80
C GLY A 491 -12.95 3.52 -40.96
N GLU A 492 -12.93 4.28 -39.86
CA GLU A 492 -12.55 5.69 -39.86
C GLU A 492 -11.11 5.82 -39.36
N MET A 493 -10.18 6.21 -40.22
CA MET A 493 -8.81 6.45 -39.88
C MET A 493 -8.62 7.80 -39.22
N ILE A 494 -8.22 7.82 -37.92
CA ILE A 494 -7.89 9.05 -37.21
C ILE A 494 -6.40 9.06 -36.84
N MET A 495 -5.84 10.25 -36.66
CA MET A 495 -4.46 10.40 -36.19
C MET A 495 -4.44 10.60 -34.67
N VAL A 496 -3.65 9.82 -33.98
CA VAL A 496 -3.46 9.89 -32.51
C VAL A 496 -2.04 10.35 -32.23
N THR A 497 -1.87 11.45 -31.51
CA THR A 497 -0.55 11.97 -31.13
C THR A 497 -0.04 11.23 -29.91
N MET A 498 0.97 10.38 -30.10
CA MET A 498 1.65 9.62 -29.04
C MET A 498 2.86 10.39 -28.52
N PRO A 499 3.14 10.36 -27.20
CA PRO A 499 4.37 10.93 -26.69
C PRO A 499 5.57 10.15 -27.22
N THR A 500 6.66 10.85 -27.51
CA THR A 500 7.93 10.20 -27.86
C THR A 500 8.55 9.47 -26.66
N GLN A 501 9.40 8.48 -26.93
CA GLN A 501 10.13 7.78 -25.85
C GLN A 501 11.02 8.73 -25.05
N TRP A 502 11.55 9.78 -25.68
CA TRP A 502 12.35 10.79 -24.99
C TRP A 502 11.53 11.65 -24.03
N GLU A 503 10.36 12.11 -24.45
CA GLU A 503 9.42 12.87 -23.60
C GLU A 503 8.99 12.03 -22.39
N ASN A 504 8.73 10.74 -22.60
CA ASN A 504 8.40 9.79 -21.54
C ASN A 504 9.56 9.60 -20.54
N ILE A 505 10.79 9.48 -21.01
CA ILE A 505 11.98 9.40 -20.15
C ILE A 505 12.25 10.75 -19.45
N LYS A 506 12.06 11.88 -20.13
CA LYS A 506 12.17 13.21 -19.53
C LYS A 506 11.20 13.37 -18.36
N PHE A 507 9.95 12.90 -18.51
CA PHE A 507 8.98 12.89 -17.42
C PHE A 507 9.45 12.05 -16.23
N PHE A 508 10.02 10.86 -16.46
CA PHE A 508 10.59 10.05 -15.39
C PHE A 508 11.63 10.81 -14.57
N PHE A 509 12.59 11.47 -15.22
CA PHE A 509 13.64 12.19 -14.52
C PHE A 509 13.16 13.48 -13.87
N SER A 510 12.30 14.26 -14.56
CA SER A 510 11.86 15.57 -14.08
C SER A 510 10.77 15.49 -13.01
N TYR A 511 9.80 14.60 -13.20
CA TYR A 511 8.70 14.44 -12.26
C TYR A 511 8.95 13.31 -11.26
N GLN A 512 9.09 12.06 -11.74
CA GLN A 512 9.09 10.91 -10.83
C GLN A 512 10.35 10.83 -9.98
N LEU A 513 11.53 11.10 -10.55
CA LEU A 513 12.77 11.05 -9.80
C LEU A 513 13.09 12.38 -9.09
N ASN A 514 12.95 13.53 -9.78
CA ASN A 514 13.31 14.83 -9.18
C ASN A 514 12.21 15.32 -8.24
N TRP A 515 10.97 15.46 -8.69
CA TRP A 515 9.88 16.02 -7.88
C TRP A 515 9.40 15.04 -6.80
N MET A 516 9.16 13.77 -7.14
CA MET A 516 8.56 12.77 -6.26
C MET A 516 9.55 11.97 -5.42
N TYR A 517 10.86 12.19 -5.55
CA TYR A 517 11.85 11.52 -4.70
C TYR A 517 12.95 12.48 -4.25
N TRP A 518 13.69 13.14 -5.19
CA TRP A 518 14.82 13.98 -4.83
C TRP A 518 14.41 15.17 -3.97
N ARG A 519 13.27 15.80 -4.27
CA ARG A 519 12.71 16.87 -3.45
C ARG A 519 12.47 16.43 -2.01
N TYR A 520 11.88 15.25 -1.79
CA TYR A 520 11.66 14.68 -0.46
C TYR A 520 12.96 14.32 0.26
N PHE A 521 13.94 13.80 -0.47
CA PHE A 521 15.28 13.56 0.07
C PHE A 521 15.90 14.86 0.59
N MET A 522 15.78 15.92 -0.19
CA MET A 522 16.33 17.23 0.19
C MET A 522 15.56 17.89 1.34
N TRP A 523 14.25 17.65 1.50
CA TRP A 523 13.49 18.07 2.69
C TRP A 523 14.14 17.57 3.98
N ASN A 524 14.57 16.34 3.99
CA ASN A 524 15.17 15.71 5.16
C ASN A 524 16.60 16.17 5.46
N PHE A 525 17.35 16.62 4.44
CA PHE A 525 18.81 16.83 4.59
C PHE A 525 19.34 18.19 4.13
N ALA A 526 18.53 19.00 3.47
CA ALA A 526 18.88 20.38 3.10
C ALA A 526 17.91 21.38 3.74
N GLY A 527 16.61 21.16 3.59
CA GLY A 527 15.54 21.96 4.15
C GLY A 527 14.28 21.96 3.29
N ARG A 528 13.16 22.40 3.86
CA ARG A 528 11.83 22.44 3.26
C ARG A 528 11.31 23.87 3.21
N GLN A 529 10.70 24.27 2.10
CA GLN A 529 10.21 25.64 1.89
C GLN A 529 8.96 25.91 2.74
N ASN A 530 7.99 25.03 2.71
CA ASN A 530 6.76 25.03 3.49
C ASN A 530 6.05 23.68 3.37
N ASP A 531 4.97 23.48 4.12
CA ASP A 531 4.15 22.26 4.14
C ASP A 531 2.98 22.29 3.14
N LEU A 532 2.86 23.32 2.32
CA LEU A 532 1.85 23.38 1.26
C LEU A 532 2.18 22.39 0.16
N GLN A 533 1.20 21.56 -0.18
CA GLN A 533 1.36 20.58 -1.24
C GLN A 533 1.57 21.28 -2.58
N GLY A 534 2.66 20.94 -3.29
CA GLY A 534 3.01 21.50 -4.57
C GLY A 534 2.81 20.52 -5.74
N SER A 535 2.53 21.09 -6.91
CA SER A 535 2.47 20.37 -8.19
C SER A 535 3.48 20.93 -9.21
N GLY A 536 4.57 21.56 -8.72
CA GLY A 536 5.61 22.17 -9.52
C GLY A 536 5.72 23.69 -9.40
N GLU A 537 4.85 24.32 -8.60
CA GLU A 537 4.88 25.75 -8.31
C GLU A 537 6.14 26.12 -7.49
N ILE A 538 6.69 27.30 -7.75
CA ILE A 538 7.93 27.76 -7.09
C ILE A 538 7.74 28.17 -5.63
N GLU A 539 6.49 28.42 -5.21
CA GLU A 539 6.10 28.85 -3.86
C GLU A 539 5.57 27.73 -2.97
N HIS A 540 5.35 26.53 -3.48
CA HIS A 540 4.74 25.43 -2.73
C HIS A 540 5.66 24.23 -2.59
N GLY A 541 5.97 23.86 -1.35
CA GLY A 541 6.57 22.59 -0.97
C GLY A 541 7.89 22.23 -1.65
N ASN A 542 8.68 23.20 -2.10
CA ASN A 542 9.99 22.95 -2.67
C ASN A 542 11.01 22.62 -1.57
N TRP A 543 12.19 22.17 -1.97
CA TRP A 543 13.33 22.12 -1.06
C TRP A 543 14.13 23.42 -1.13
N ILE A 544 14.72 23.78 -0.02
CA ILE A 544 15.58 24.95 0.14
C ILE A 544 16.81 24.61 0.98
N THR A 545 17.78 25.50 1.03
CA THR A 545 19.01 25.29 1.80
C THR A 545 19.15 26.21 3.00
N GLY A 546 18.45 27.35 3.00
CA GLY A 546 18.69 28.48 3.90
C GLY A 546 19.82 29.41 3.43
N ILE A 547 20.51 29.05 2.35
CA ILE A 547 21.57 29.90 1.74
C ILE A 547 20.93 30.74 0.63
N LYS A 548 20.69 32.02 0.90
CA LYS A 548 19.92 32.91 -0.01
C LYS A 548 20.38 32.88 -1.47
N PHE A 549 21.69 32.79 -1.73
CA PHE A 549 22.20 32.72 -3.10
C PHE A 549 21.71 31.47 -3.85
N ILE A 550 21.69 30.32 -3.18
CA ILE A 550 21.21 29.03 -3.78
C ILE A 550 19.69 29.05 -3.90
N ASP A 551 19.01 29.46 -2.85
CA ASP A 551 17.54 29.42 -2.79
C ASP A 551 16.92 30.38 -3.81
N ASN A 552 17.48 31.57 -3.98
CA ASN A 552 17.05 32.53 -4.99
C ASN A 552 17.20 32.02 -6.43
N MET A 553 18.17 31.14 -6.68
CA MET A 553 18.31 30.48 -7.99
C MET A 553 17.29 29.36 -8.20
N LEU A 554 16.87 28.69 -7.13
CA LEU A 554 15.97 27.52 -7.19
C LEU A 554 14.50 27.94 -7.20
N VAL A 555 14.11 28.80 -6.27
CA VAL A 555 12.70 29.11 -5.94
C VAL A 555 12.43 30.63 -5.87
N GLY A 556 13.33 31.44 -6.35
CA GLY A 556 13.20 32.90 -6.30
C GLY A 556 13.45 33.47 -4.90
N ASN A 557 13.34 34.80 -4.79
CA ASN A 557 13.64 35.51 -3.55
C ASN A 557 12.58 35.25 -2.46
N GLN A 558 12.90 34.41 -1.49
CA GLN A 558 12.01 34.01 -0.40
C GLN A 558 11.63 35.21 0.53
N ASP A 559 12.42 36.31 0.53
CA ASP A 559 12.08 37.51 1.30
C ASP A 559 10.85 38.26 0.75
N LEU A 560 10.45 37.98 -0.50
CA LEU A 560 9.30 38.59 -1.17
C LEU A 560 7.99 37.81 -1.03
N LEU A 561 8.03 36.63 -0.41
CA LEU A 561 6.83 35.82 -0.18
C LEU A 561 5.86 36.56 0.77
N PRO A 562 4.54 36.30 0.63
CA PRO A 562 3.54 36.69 1.62
C PRO A 562 3.88 36.16 3.03
N LYS A 563 3.34 36.85 4.04
CA LYS A 563 3.62 36.52 5.43
C LYS A 563 3.25 35.11 5.80
N GLU A 564 2.11 34.63 5.30
CA GLU A 564 1.59 33.27 5.54
C GLU A 564 2.55 32.18 5.05
N LEU A 565 3.26 32.44 3.94
CA LEU A 565 4.26 31.49 3.41
C LEU A 565 5.61 31.59 4.13
N LYS A 566 6.00 32.79 4.56
CA LYS A 566 7.24 33.00 5.33
C LYS A 566 7.19 32.42 6.73
N GLU A 567 6.05 32.57 7.42
CA GLU A 567 5.82 32.12 8.78
C GLU A 567 5.19 30.72 8.85
N ASN A 568 5.16 30.00 7.71
CA ASN A 568 4.69 28.62 7.68
C ASN A 568 5.60 27.75 8.56
N LYS A 569 4.99 26.91 9.42
CA LYS A 569 5.73 26.05 10.35
C LYS A 569 6.62 25.03 9.65
N GLY A 570 6.22 24.58 8.45
CA GLY A 570 7.01 23.67 7.60
C GLY A 570 8.20 24.35 6.91
N HIS A 571 8.52 25.62 7.23
CA HIS A 571 9.73 26.30 6.74
C HIS A 571 10.95 25.88 7.56
N ASN A 572 11.68 24.88 7.09
CA ASN A 572 12.82 24.29 7.78
C ASN A 572 14.10 24.45 6.97
N VAL A 573 15.18 24.93 7.55
CA VAL A 573 16.48 25.12 6.87
C VAL A 573 17.59 24.42 7.62
N PHE A 574 18.35 23.57 6.95
CA PHE A 574 19.45 22.81 7.55
C PHE A 574 20.83 23.20 7.01
N TYR A 575 20.89 24.18 6.12
CA TYR A 575 22.14 24.67 5.50
C TYR A 575 22.96 23.57 4.84
N CYS A 576 22.28 22.52 4.35
CA CYS A 576 22.87 21.30 3.79
C CYS A 576 23.85 20.57 4.75
N LEU A 577 23.85 20.85 6.04
CA LEU A 577 24.80 20.26 7.00
C LEU A 577 24.66 18.73 7.07
N PRO A 578 23.44 18.13 7.23
CA PRO A 578 23.29 16.69 7.20
C PRO A 578 23.70 16.09 5.84
N LEU A 579 23.35 16.77 4.74
CA LEU A 579 23.69 16.34 3.38
C LEU A 579 25.20 16.24 3.19
N LEU A 580 25.95 17.26 3.60
CA LEU A 580 27.42 17.31 3.50
C LEU A 580 28.05 16.21 4.36
N LEU A 581 27.59 16.01 5.59
CA LEU A 581 28.05 14.90 6.42
C LEU A 581 27.81 13.54 5.77
N GLY A 582 26.63 13.35 5.19
CA GLY A 582 26.29 12.12 4.48
C GLY A 582 27.20 11.87 3.27
N ILE A 583 27.47 12.89 2.46
CA ILE A 583 28.40 12.79 1.32
C ILE A 583 29.82 12.47 1.80
N ILE A 584 30.31 13.13 2.84
CA ILE A 584 31.63 12.85 3.42
C ILE A 584 31.69 11.39 3.90
N GLY A 585 30.66 10.92 4.58
CA GLY A 585 30.59 9.55 5.08
C GLY A 585 30.53 8.50 3.97
N LEU A 586 29.75 8.75 2.93
CA LEU A 586 29.67 7.93 1.73
C LEU A 586 31.05 7.78 1.06
N LEU A 587 31.73 8.91 0.81
CA LEU A 587 33.07 8.91 0.23
C LEU A 587 34.09 8.24 1.14
N TRP A 588 34.08 8.55 2.44
CA TRP A 588 34.97 7.94 3.41
C TRP A 588 34.82 6.42 3.44
N GLN A 589 33.58 5.91 3.44
CA GLN A 589 33.32 4.47 3.41
C GLN A 589 33.82 3.82 2.12
N ALA A 590 33.52 4.42 0.95
CA ALA A 590 33.89 3.88 -0.35
C ALA A 590 35.42 3.76 -0.52
N TYR A 591 36.19 4.68 0.05
CA TYR A 591 37.66 4.72 -0.04
C TYR A 591 38.39 3.99 1.10
N ARG A 592 37.69 3.20 1.96
CA ARG A 592 38.29 2.42 3.07
C ARG A 592 38.75 1.02 2.67
N GLY A 593 39.20 0.83 1.44
CA GLY A 593 39.68 -0.45 0.92
C GLY A 593 38.56 -1.47 0.69
N GLN A 594 38.90 -2.76 0.58
CA GLN A 594 37.94 -3.81 0.22
C GLN A 594 36.77 -3.92 1.20
N LYS A 595 37.03 -3.82 2.50
CA LYS A 595 35.95 -3.87 3.52
C LYS A 595 35.02 -2.66 3.42
N GLY A 596 35.59 -1.47 3.17
CA GLY A 596 34.80 -0.26 2.98
C GLY A 596 33.90 -0.31 1.77
N ILE A 597 34.43 -0.75 0.62
CA ILE A 597 33.63 -0.83 -0.63
C ILE A 597 32.54 -1.92 -0.53
N GLN A 598 32.78 -3.02 0.17
CA GLN A 598 31.75 -4.04 0.39
C GLN A 598 30.61 -3.48 1.26
N GLN A 599 30.91 -2.81 2.36
CA GLN A 599 29.92 -2.15 3.20
C GLN A 599 29.20 -1.03 2.45
N PHE A 600 29.92 -0.28 1.61
CA PHE A 600 29.32 0.76 0.77
C PHE A 600 28.20 0.18 -0.13
N TRP A 601 28.45 -0.92 -0.80
CA TRP A 601 27.45 -1.57 -1.65
C TRP A 601 26.24 -2.07 -0.84
N VAL A 602 26.44 -2.56 0.38
CA VAL A 602 25.34 -2.97 1.26
C VAL A 602 24.44 -1.77 1.59
N VAL A 603 25.03 -0.66 2.03
CA VAL A 603 24.26 0.55 2.37
C VAL A 603 23.66 1.20 1.12
N PHE A 604 24.40 1.20 0.01
CA PHE A 604 23.92 1.72 -1.28
C PHE A 604 22.70 0.96 -1.80
N PHE A 605 22.70 -0.38 -1.74
CA PHE A 605 21.54 -1.14 -2.17
C PHE A 605 20.38 -1.07 -1.17
N LEU A 606 20.63 -0.87 0.11
CA LEU A 606 19.58 -0.51 1.04
C LEU A 606 18.95 0.85 0.64
N PHE A 607 19.77 1.87 0.37
CA PHE A 607 19.34 3.18 -0.09
C PHE A 607 18.58 3.12 -1.44
N PHE A 608 19.13 2.42 -2.43
CA PHE A 608 18.55 2.33 -3.77
C PHE A 608 17.22 1.57 -3.79
N MET A 609 17.15 0.43 -3.13
CA MET A 609 15.97 -0.42 -3.13
C MET A 609 14.80 0.19 -2.37
N THR A 610 15.07 0.87 -1.25
CA THR A 610 14.03 1.54 -0.46
C THR A 610 13.74 2.98 -0.90
N GLY A 611 14.36 3.43 -1.98
CA GLY A 611 14.17 4.75 -2.59
C GLY A 611 13.86 4.66 -4.08
N ILE A 612 14.88 4.66 -4.92
CA ILE A 612 14.75 4.74 -6.39
C ILE A 612 13.97 3.55 -6.97
N ALA A 613 14.16 2.35 -6.44
CA ALA A 613 13.39 1.19 -6.89
C ALA A 613 11.89 1.34 -6.60
N ILE A 614 11.52 2.00 -5.49
CA ILE A 614 10.13 2.33 -5.17
C ILE A 614 9.56 3.33 -6.17
N VAL A 615 10.33 4.36 -6.57
CA VAL A 615 9.92 5.31 -7.62
C VAL A 615 9.57 4.58 -8.92
N LEU A 616 10.42 3.65 -9.33
CA LEU A 616 10.21 2.83 -10.52
C LEU A 616 8.93 1.99 -10.43
N TYR A 617 8.72 1.35 -9.28
CA TYR A 617 7.57 0.48 -9.04
C TYR A 617 6.25 1.24 -8.93
N LEU A 618 6.23 2.34 -8.19
CA LEU A 618 5.00 3.12 -7.98
C LEU A 618 4.49 3.78 -9.26
N ASN A 619 5.37 4.11 -10.20
CA ASN A 619 5.00 4.77 -11.46
C ASN A 619 3.97 5.90 -11.28
N GLN A 620 4.27 6.83 -10.38
CA GLN A 620 3.32 7.86 -9.92
C GLN A 620 2.93 8.83 -11.03
N THR A 621 1.62 9.13 -11.07
CA THR A 621 1.04 10.16 -11.93
C THR A 621 1.18 11.55 -11.30
N PRO A 622 1.07 12.64 -12.08
CA PRO A 622 0.99 14.00 -11.52
C PRO A 622 -0.25 14.20 -10.63
N SER A 623 -0.24 15.27 -9.86
CA SER A 623 -1.38 15.68 -9.01
C SER A 623 -1.79 14.60 -7.99
N GLN A 624 -0.79 14.09 -7.25
CA GLN A 624 -1.06 13.17 -6.15
C GLN A 624 -1.91 13.83 -5.06
N PRO A 625 -2.82 13.11 -4.40
CA PRO A 625 -3.72 13.68 -3.38
C PRO A 625 -2.97 14.12 -2.11
N ARG A 626 -1.83 13.51 -1.80
CA ARG A 626 -0.93 13.92 -0.68
C ARG A 626 0.53 13.74 -1.07
N GLU A 627 1.44 14.34 -0.31
CA GLU A 627 2.88 14.08 -0.42
C GLU A 627 3.19 12.60 -0.10
N ARG A 628 4.16 12.02 -0.78
CA ARG A 628 4.47 10.57 -0.75
C ARG A 628 5.86 10.27 -0.15
N ASP A 629 6.44 11.20 0.58
CA ASP A 629 7.78 11.11 1.18
C ASP A 629 7.94 9.91 2.12
N TYR A 630 6.91 9.54 2.86
CA TYR A 630 6.88 8.38 3.75
C TYR A 630 7.23 7.05 3.07
N ALA A 631 6.94 6.91 1.77
CA ALA A 631 7.27 5.71 1.01
C ALA A 631 8.78 5.47 0.89
N TYR A 632 9.58 6.51 1.05
CA TYR A 632 11.03 6.50 0.88
C TYR A 632 11.81 6.57 2.20
N ALA A 633 11.14 6.47 3.35
CA ALA A 633 11.76 6.57 4.67
C ALA A 633 12.94 5.58 4.86
N GLY A 634 12.88 4.40 4.26
CA GLY A 634 13.98 3.43 4.28
C GLY A 634 15.26 3.93 3.60
N SER A 635 15.15 4.71 2.52
CA SER A 635 16.33 5.30 1.88
C SER A 635 16.93 6.46 2.71
N PHE A 636 16.08 7.21 3.40
CA PHE A 636 16.53 8.25 4.33
C PHE A 636 17.22 7.65 5.55
N TYR A 637 16.71 6.50 6.06
CA TYR A 637 17.38 5.67 7.05
C TYR A 637 18.79 5.23 6.58
N ALA A 638 18.90 4.73 5.36
CA ALA A 638 20.19 4.33 4.81
C ALA A 638 21.16 5.52 4.67
N PHE A 639 20.67 6.68 4.26
CA PHE A 639 21.48 7.90 4.18
C PHE A 639 21.97 8.38 5.56
N ALA A 640 21.16 8.20 6.61
CA ALA A 640 21.55 8.52 7.98
C ALA A 640 22.76 7.69 8.47
N ILE A 641 22.95 6.47 7.94
CA ILE A 641 24.16 5.69 8.19
C ILE A 641 25.39 6.44 7.68
N TRP A 642 25.32 7.02 6.48
CA TRP A 642 26.41 7.82 5.93
C TRP A 642 26.60 9.14 6.67
N ILE A 643 25.55 9.78 7.19
CA ILE A 643 25.68 10.96 8.06
C ILE A 643 26.54 10.62 9.28
N GLY A 644 26.25 9.49 9.93
CA GLY A 644 27.05 9.01 11.04
C GLY A 644 28.51 8.72 10.64
N MET A 645 28.74 8.09 9.49
CA MET A 645 30.07 7.82 8.96
C MET A 645 30.85 9.10 8.60
N GLY A 646 30.15 10.19 8.29
CA GLY A 646 30.77 11.49 8.04
C GLY A 646 31.59 12.00 9.21
N VAL A 647 31.15 11.72 10.46
CA VAL A 647 31.90 12.04 11.67
C VAL A 647 33.28 11.37 11.66
N ALA A 648 33.32 10.05 11.42
CA ALA A 648 34.57 9.31 11.29
C ALA A 648 35.42 9.80 10.12
N GLY A 649 34.79 10.18 9.01
CA GLY A 649 35.46 10.77 7.85
C GLY A 649 36.17 12.07 8.20
N ILE A 650 35.51 13.02 8.86
CA ILE A 650 36.09 14.30 9.27
C ILE A 650 37.20 14.09 10.30
N ILE A 651 37.02 13.23 11.29
CA ILE A 651 38.08 12.87 12.26
C ILE A 651 39.33 12.40 11.52
N ARG A 652 39.19 11.54 10.53
CA ARG A 652 40.29 11.04 9.74
C ARG A 652 40.98 12.13 8.91
N LEU A 653 40.21 13.05 8.34
CA LEU A 653 40.75 14.19 7.60
C LEU A 653 41.60 15.08 8.53
N LEU A 654 41.11 15.38 9.74
CA LEU A 654 41.87 16.18 10.70
C LEU A 654 43.15 15.49 11.18
N GLN A 655 43.11 14.19 11.42
CA GLN A 655 44.29 13.40 11.75
C GLN A 655 45.33 13.41 10.61
N HIS A 656 44.88 13.32 9.37
CA HIS A 656 45.79 13.23 8.23
C HIS A 656 46.41 14.60 7.86
N TYR A 657 45.57 15.64 7.69
CA TYR A 657 45.99 16.93 7.19
C TYR A 657 46.43 17.90 8.32
N ALA A 658 45.64 17.95 9.42
CA ALA A 658 45.96 18.81 10.55
C ALA A 658 46.88 18.18 11.59
N LYS A 659 47.25 16.89 11.39
CA LYS A 659 48.09 16.09 12.31
C LYS A 659 47.59 16.05 13.75
N MET A 660 46.29 16.21 13.96
CA MET A 660 45.66 16.14 15.27
C MET A 660 45.82 14.75 15.87
N LYS A 661 46.06 14.70 17.19
CA LYS A 661 46.02 13.41 17.93
C LYS A 661 44.61 12.82 17.92
N GLU A 662 44.52 11.50 17.95
CA GLU A 662 43.26 10.75 17.80
C GLU A 662 42.17 11.18 18.80
N LEU A 663 42.50 11.24 20.08
CA LEU A 663 41.53 11.56 21.14
C LEU A 663 40.95 12.98 21.03
N PRO A 664 41.74 14.08 20.91
CA PRO A 664 41.18 15.40 20.74
C PRO A 664 40.41 15.57 19.40
N ALA A 665 40.89 14.97 18.31
CA ALA A 665 40.18 14.99 17.05
C ALA A 665 38.77 14.32 17.18
N ALA A 666 38.72 13.12 17.78
CA ALA A 666 37.47 12.40 18.01
C ALA A 666 36.51 13.22 18.90
N ALA A 667 37.00 13.80 20.01
CA ALA A 667 36.15 14.54 20.92
C ALA A 667 35.60 15.84 20.29
N ILE A 668 36.46 16.66 19.67
CA ILE A 668 36.06 17.94 19.07
C ILE A 668 35.08 17.72 17.92
N VAL A 669 35.38 16.78 17.01
CA VAL A 669 34.53 16.55 15.84
C VAL A 669 33.19 15.93 16.26
N SER A 670 33.19 14.99 17.19
CA SER A 670 31.92 14.39 17.65
C SER A 670 31.02 15.46 18.29
N VAL A 671 31.55 16.32 19.13
CA VAL A 671 30.78 17.42 19.74
C VAL A 671 30.34 18.43 18.69
N ALA A 672 31.22 18.85 17.77
CA ALA A 672 30.86 19.78 16.69
C ALA A 672 29.75 19.18 15.77
N CYS A 673 29.84 17.93 15.40
CA CYS A 673 28.83 17.29 14.56
C CYS A 673 27.48 17.09 15.27
N LEU A 674 27.42 17.05 16.62
CA LEU A 674 26.15 17.03 17.36
C LEU A 674 25.34 18.32 17.19
N PHE A 675 25.95 19.44 16.81
CA PHE A 675 25.20 20.64 16.46
C PHE A 675 24.28 20.43 15.23
N VAL A 676 24.57 19.46 14.36
CA VAL A 676 23.73 19.16 13.20
C VAL A 676 22.35 18.65 13.61
N PRO A 677 22.20 17.55 14.35
CA PRO A 677 20.88 17.12 14.80
C PRO A 677 20.21 18.10 15.78
N ILE A 678 20.97 18.87 16.56
CA ILE A 678 20.41 19.92 17.43
C ILE A 678 19.80 21.04 16.57
N GLN A 679 20.49 21.48 15.52
CA GLN A 679 19.98 22.49 14.59
C GLN A 679 18.74 21.95 13.84
N MET A 680 18.75 20.71 13.38
CA MET A 680 17.58 20.07 12.79
C MET A 680 16.40 20.10 13.78
N ALA A 681 16.59 19.66 15.01
CA ALA A 681 15.56 19.67 16.04
C ALA A 681 14.96 21.05 16.27
N SER A 682 15.82 22.10 16.28
CA SER A 682 15.37 23.49 16.48
C SER A 682 14.52 24.03 15.33
N GLN A 683 14.67 23.50 14.12
CA GLN A 683 13.91 23.90 12.95
C GLN A 683 12.61 23.13 12.81
N THR A 684 12.63 21.83 13.09
CA THR A 684 11.49 20.92 12.82
C THR A 684 10.54 20.74 14.00
N TRP A 685 10.84 21.30 15.18
CA TRP A 685 10.05 21.06 16.40
C TRP A 685 8.61 21.56 16.28
N ASP A 686 8.40 22.80 15.89
CA ASP A 686 7.07 23.44 15.83
C ASP A 686 6.23 22.94 14.65
N ASP A 687 6.86 22.43 13.60
CA ASP A 687 6.21 21.75 12.49
C ASP A 687 5.65 20.37 12.92
N HIS A 688 6.41 19.64 13.74
CA HIS A 688 6.09 18.26 14.13
C HIS A 688 5.45 18.16 15.52
N ASP A 689 5.31 19.24 16.27
CA ASP A 689 4.56 19.25 17.53
C ASP A 689 3.05 19.27 17.25
N ARG A 690 2.45 18.08 17.30
CA ARG A 690 1.01 17.87 17.10
C ARG A 690 0.25 17.70 18.40
N SER A 691 0.86 17.98 19.57
CA SER A 691 0.28 17.75 20.89
C SER A 691 -1.02 18.54 21.15
N GLY A 692 -1.27 19.61 20.39
CA GLY A 692 -2.51 20.41 20.43
C GLY A 692 -3.41 20.27 19.21
N ARG A 693 -3.22 19.24 18.34
CA ARG A 693 -3.93 19.13 17.08
C ARG A 693 -5.11 18.15 17.17
N TYR A 694 -6.33 18.66 16.94
CA TYR A 694 -7.59 17.92 17.01
C TYR A 694 -8.38 17.96 15.69
N VAL A 695 -7.81 18.53 14.64
CA VAL A 695 -8.54 18.94 13.42
C VAL A 695 -9.30 17.79 12.76
N ALA A 696 -8.71 16.60 12.61
CA ALA A 696 -9.36 15.48 11.94
C ALA A 696 -10.56 14.94 12.73
N ARG A 697 -10.45 14.83 14.05
CA ARG A 697 -11.53 14.47 14.95
C ARG A 697 -12.66 15.49 14.89
N ASP A 698 -12.34 16.78 15.07
CA ASP A 698 -13.33 17.85 15.11
C ASP A 698 -14.02 18.01 13.75
N PHE A 699 -13.30 17.81 12.64
CA PHE A 699 -13.88 17.76 11.31
C PHE A 699 -14.97 16.68 11.22
N GLY A 700 -14.66 15.43 11.61
CA GLY A 700 -15.63 14.34 11.61
C GLY A 700 -16.82 14.62 12.51
N GLN A 701 -16.59 15.15 13.73
CA GLN A 701 -17.68 15.51 14.66
C GLN A 701 -18.58 16.61 14.09
N ASN A 702 -18.01 17.66 13.50
CA ASN A 702 -18.79 18.76 12.91
C ASN A 702 -19.67 18.27 11.76
N TYR A 703 -19.18 17.35 10.93
CA TYR A 703 -19.98 16.71 9.89
C TYR A 703 -21.18 15.95 10.50
N LEU A 704 -20.92 15.08 11.46
CA LEU A 704 -21.96 14.29 12.11
C LEU A 704 -22.94 15.14 12.91
N MET A 705 -22.49 16.23 13.54
CA MET A 705 -23.34 17.19 14.25
C MET A 705 -24.24 18.01 13.33
N SER A 706 -23.87 18.16 12.07
CA SER A 706 -24.71 18.89 11.08
C SER A 706 -25.92 18.09 10.62
N LEU A 707 -25.99 16.81 10.98
CA LEU A 707 -27.12 15.94 10.64
C LEU A 707 -28.28 16.13 11.62
N GLN A 708 -29.46 15.75 11.17
CA GLN A 708 -30.64 15.69 12.05
C GLN A 708 -30.36 14.81 13.27
N GLU A 709 -30.97 15.20 14.40
CA GLU A 709 -30.81 14.46 15.67
C GLU A 709 -31.57 13.12 15.70
N THR A 710 -32.59 12.99 14.87
CA THR A 710 -33.46 11.79 14.81
C THR A 710 -33.69 11.36 13.36
N GLY A 711 -34.19 10.12 13.18
CA GLY A 711 -34.59 9.61 11.87
C GLY A 711 -33.52 8.85 11.10
N ASN A 712 -32.46 8.44 11.78
CA ASN A 712 -31.37 7.65 11.18
C ASN A 712 -30.83 8.28 9.88
N PRO A 713 -30.20 9.44 9.95
CA PRO A 713 -29.78 10.19 8.78
C PRO A 713 -28.67 9.47 8.03
N ILE A 714 -28.63 9.65 6.70
CA ILE A 714 -27.57 9.16 5.82
C ILE A 714 -26.72 10.34 5.39
N ILE A 715 -25.40 10.24 5.56
CA ILE A 715 -24.44 11.22 5.04
C ILE A 715 -23.60 10.59 3.93
N TYR A 716 -23.60 11.21 2.75
CA TYR A 716 -22.77 10.78 1.64
C TYR A 716 -21.42 11.49 1.66
N THR A 717 -20.35 10.71 1.52
CA THR A 717 -18.96 11.18 1.45
C THR A 717 -18.32 10.77 0.12
N ASN A 718 -17.34 11.54 -0.37
CA ASN A 718 -16.79 11.36 -1.71
C ASN A 718 -15.46 10.58 -1.77
N GLY A 719 -15.00 10.04 -0.68
CA GLY A 719 -13.75 9.26 -0.65
C GLY A 719 -13.23 9.06 0.76
N ASP A 720 -12.03 8.53 0.85
CA ASP A 720 -11.44 8.07 2.12
C ASP A 720 -11.22 9.24 3.10
N ASN A 721 -10.76 10.37 2.59
CA ASN A 721 -10.34 11.50 3.43
C ASN A 721 -11.47 12.18 4.20
N ASP A 722 -12.67 12.20 3.65
CA ASP A 722 -13.87 12.72 4.35
C ASP A 722 -14.66 11.61 5.04
N THR A 723 -14.42 10.34 4.71
CA THR A 723 -15.08 9.19 5.35
C THR A 723 -14.36 8.74 6.64
N PHE A 724 -13.05 8.58 6.60
CA PHE A 724 -12.30 7.99 7.71
C PHE A 724 -12.37 8.79 9.03
N PRO A 725 -12.35 10.12 9.04
CA PRO A 725 -12.62 10.88 10.27
C PRO A 725 -14.01 10.66 10.84
N LEU A 726 -15.04 10.44 10.00
CA LEU A 726 -16.39 10.12 10.44
C LEU A 726 -16.43 8.72 11.07
N TRP A 727 -15.88 7.71 10.37
CA TRP A 727 -15.79 6.35 10.92
C TRP A 727 -15.04 6.31 12.24
N TYR A 728 -13.92 7.04 12.38
CA TYR A 728 -13.20 7.13 13.65
C TYR A 728 -14.10 7.64 14.78
N ASN A 729 -14.85 8.71 14.55
CA ASN A 729 -15.76 9.26 15.56
C ASN A 729 -16.88 8.27 15.90
N GLN A 730 -17.46 7.59 14.91
CA GLN A 730 -18.53 6.62 15.12
C GLN A 730 -18.02 5.33 15.77
N GLU A 731 -16.99 4.72 15.18
CA GLU A 731 -16.49 3.39 15.56
C GLU A 731 -15.63 3.42 16.82
N THR A 732 -14.76 4.44 16.97
CA THR A 732 -13.84 4.52 18.11
C THR A 732 -14.44 5.27 19.27
N GLU A 733 -15.04 6.44 19.04
CA GLU A 733 -15.58 7.29 20.11
C GLU A 733 -17.08 7.06 20.40
N GLY A 734 -17.78 6.29 19.55
CA GLY A 734 -19.22 6.00 19.71
C GLY A 734 -20.11 7.22 19.48
N PHE A 735 -19.67 8.17 18.64
CA PHE A 735 -20.37 9.42 18.40
C PHE A 735 -21.30 9.30 17.19
N ARG A 736 -22.61 9.61 17.39
CA ARG A 736 -23.65 9.58 16.34
C ARG A 736 -23.68 8.24 15.56
N THR A 737 -23.73 7.15 16.27
CA THR A 737 -23.86 5.78 15.71
C THR A 737 -25.21 5.50 15.08
N ASP A 738 -26.17 6.40 15.25
CA ASP A 738 -27.48 6.44 14.56
C ASP A 738 -27.39 6.89 13.11
N ALA A 739 -26.35 7.66 12.76
CA ALA A 739 -26.12 8.15 11.41
C ALA A 739 -25.38 7.14 10.54
N ARG A 740 -25.78 6.99 9.27
CA ARG A 740 -25.09 6.12 8.33
C ARG A 740 -24.14 6.91 7.46
N THR A 741 -22.85 6.69 7.62
CA THR A 741 -21.83 7.22 6.69
C THR A 741 -21.75 6.34 5.47
N CYS A 742 -22.04 6.89 4.29
CA CYS A 742 -22.06 6.19 3.01
C CYS A 742 -21.03 6.80 2.05
N ASN A 743 -19.93 6.08 1.80
CA ASN A 743 -18.88 6.50 0.87
C ASN A 743 -19.29 6.20 -0.58
N LEU A 744 -19.45 7.22 -1.40
CA LEU A 744 -19.90 7.09 -2.79
C LEU A 744 -18.89 6.38 -3.68
N SER A 745 -17.59 6.49 -3.40
CA SER A 745 -16.56 5.76 -4.15
C SER A 745 -16.66 4.25 -3.90
N TYR A 746 -16.92 3.84 -2.66
CA TYR A 746 -17.10 2.44 -2.29
C TYR A 746 -18.48 1.91 -2.69
N LEU A 747 -19.51 2.75 -2.75
CA LEU A 747 -20.85 2.35 -3.19
C LEU A 747 -20.89 1.90 -4.66
N GLN A 748 -19.79 2.07 -5.41
CA GLN A 748 -19.60 1.49 -6.74
C GLN A 748 -19.24 0.00 -6.68
N THR A 749 -18.88 -0.55 -5.51
CA THR A 749 -18.43 -1.93 -5.29
C THR A 749 -19.50 -2.78 -4.62
N ASP A 750 -19.56 -4.04 -5.00
CA ASP A 750 -20.54 -5.00 -4.48
C ASP A 750 -20.37 -5.27 -2.97
N TRP A 751 -19.15 -5.46 -2.48
CA TRP A 751 -18.89 -5.69 -1.05
C TRP A 751 -19.39 -4.54 -0.15
N TYR A 752 -19.31 -3.29 -0.64
CA TYR A 752 -19.78 -2.16 0.15
C TYR A 752 -21.30 -2.01 0.12
N ILE A 753 -21.94 -2.35 -1.01
CA ILE A 753 -23.39 -2.44 -1.09
C ILE A 753 -23.91 -3.49 -0.12
N ASP A 754 -23.27 -4.69 -0.06
CA ASP A 754 -23.58 -5.74 0.93
C ASP A 754 -23.45 -5.21 2.37
N GLN A 755 -22.41 -4.42 2.65
CA GLN A 755 -22.21 -3.80 3.96
C GLN A 755 -23.31 -2.77 4.29
N MET A 756 -23.75 -1.98 3.31
CA MET A 756 -24.83 -1.00 3.50
C MET A 756 -26.20 -1.65 3.69
N LYS A 757 -26.41 -2.86 3.17
CA LYS A 757 -27.63 -3.68 3.39
C LYS A 757 -27.68 -4.32 4.78
N ARG A 758 -26.63 -4.21 5.58
CA ARG A 758 -26.60 -4.69 6.97
C ARG A 758 -26.74 -3.55 7.96
N PRO A 759 -27.39 -3.74 9.13
CA PRO A 759 -27.39 -2.73 10.18
C PRO A 759 -25.98 -2.54 10.75
N ALA A 760 -25.68 -1.35 11.27
CA ALA A 760 -24.42 -1.07 11.97
C ALA A 760 -24.72 -0.19 13.18
N TYR A 761 -24.40 -0.66 14.39
CA TYR A 761 -24.72 -0.02 15.66
C TYR A 761 -26.20 0.35 15.74
N ASP A 762 -26.52 1.64 15.95
CA ASP A 762 -27.89 2.14 16.05
C ASP A 762 -28.51 2.49 14.69
N SER A 763 -27.73 2.40 13.60
CA SER A 763 -28.19 2.68 12.24
C SER A 763 -28.77 1.41 11.60
N PRO A 764 -30.01 1.46 11.08
CA PRO A 764 -30.62 0.33 10.36
C PRO A 764 -29.93 0.10 9.00
N SER A 765 -30.29 -1.02 8.37
CA SER A 765 -29.93 -1.28 6.96
C SER A 765 -30.40 -0.16 6.05
N LEU A 766 -29.60 0.20 5.05
CA LEU A 766 -30.06 1.12 4.00
C LEU A 766 -31.12 0.45 3.11
N PRO A 767 -32.10 1.20 2.58
CA PRO A 767 -33.23 0.67 1.81
C PRO A 767 -32.80 0.29 0.38
N ILE A 768 -31.90 -0.68 0.24
CA ILE A 768 -31.45 -1.25 -1.04
C ILE A 768 -32.10 -2.60 -1.24
N THR A 769 -32.99 -2.71 -2.24
CA THR A 769 -33.78 -3.95 -2.50
C THR A 769 -33.18 -4.85 -3.58
N TRP A 770 -32.09 -4.44 -4.20
CA TRP A 770 -31.45 -5.21 -5.27
C TRP A 770 -30.87 -6.52 -4.73
N ASP A 771 -31.00 -7.58 -5.53
CA ASP A 771 -30.34 -8.86 -5.27
C ASP A 771 -28.84 -8.76 -5.62
N ARG A 772 -28.00 -9.56 -4.97
CA ARG A 772 -26.57 -9.51 -5.16
C ARG A 772 -26.13 -9.63 -6.62
N MET A 773 -26.79 -10.48 -7.40
CA MET A 773 -26.50 -10.66 -8.83
C MET A 773 -26.82 -9.46 -9.70
N GLU A 774 -27.60 -8.50 -9.19
CA GLU A 774 -27.92 -7.25 -9.90
C GLU A 774 -26.82 -6.18 -9.77
N TYR A 775 -25.93 -6.31 -8.74
CA TYR A 775 -24.84 -5.35 -8.51
C TYR A 775 -23.44 -5.97 -8.35
N VAL A 776 -23.31 -7.29 -8.48
CA VAL A 776 -21.98 -7.94 -8.47
C VAL A 776 -21.06 -7.30 -9.50
N GLU A 777 -19.75 -7.35 -9.26
CA GLU A 777 -18.75 -6.79 -10.17
C GLU A 777 -19.00 -7.24 -11.63
N GLY A 778 -18.99 -6.30 -12.54
CA GLY A 778 -19.32 -6.52 -13.96
C GLY A 778 -20.81 -6.39 -14.32
N THR A 779 -21.70 -6.25 -13.33
CA THR A 779 -23.16 -6.10 -13.55
C THR A 779 -23.60 -4.68 -13.19
N ASN A 780 -24.37 -4.05 -14.09
CA ASN A 780 -24.90 -2.69 -13.89
C ASN A 780 -23.87 -1.65 -13.42
N GLU A 781 -22.63 -1.75 -13.90
CA GLU A 781 -21.56 -0.80 -13.55
C GLU A 781 -21.93 0.64 -13.91
N TYR A 782 -22.68 0.78 -14.99
CA TYR A 782 -23.32 2.03 -15.40
C TYR A 782 -24.56 1.73 -16.25
N VAL A 783 -25.53 2.64 -16.24
CA VAL A 783 -26.71 2.60 -17.11
C VAL A 783 -26.74 3.88 -17.95
N PRO A 784 -26.80 3.80 -19.31
CA PRO A 784 -26.78 4.96 -20.16
C PRO A 784 -28.07 5.77 -20.07
N VAL A 785 -27.95 7.08 -20.08
CA VAL A 785 -29.09 8.02 -20.18
C VAL A 785 -29.38 8.28 -21.66
N ARG A 786 -30.59 7.93 -22.15
CA ARG A 786 -31.03 7.98 -23.54
C ARG A 786 -32.34 8.76 -23.68
N PRO A 787 -32.34 10.11 -23.57
CA PRO A 787 -33.56 10.92 -23.64
C PRO A 787 -34.29 10.82 -24.97
N GLU A 788 -33.60 10.37 -26.00
CA GLU A 788 -34.20 10.12 -27.33
C GLU A 788 -35.32 9.08 -27.33
N TYR A 789 -35.26 8.10 -26.41
CA TYR A 789 -36.30 7.09 -26.24
C TYR A 789 -37.62 7.67 -25.75
N LYS A 790 -37.61 8.87 -25.12
CA LYS A 790 -38.79 9.54 -24.60
C LYS A 790 -39.84 9.74 -25.69
N LYS A 791 -39.44 10.18 -26.86
CA LYS A 791 -40.38 10.41 -27.98
C LYS A 791 -41.09 9.15 -28.42
N SER A 792 -40.39 8.04 -28.49
CA SER A 792 -40.98 6.74 -28.89
C SER A 792 -41.92 6.22 -27.81
N ILE A 793 -41.60 6.41 -26.54
CA ILE A 793 -42.46 5.98 -25.42
C ILE A 793 -43.69 6.85 -25.34
N ASP A 794 -43.57 8.17 -25.44
CA ASP A 794 -44.70 9.10 -25.47
C ASP A 794 -45.68 8.78 -26.64
N ALA A 795 -45.13 8.45 -27.81
CA ALA A 795 -45.94 8.01 -28.96
C ALA A 795 -46.64 6.67 -28.70
N LEU A 796 -45.96 5.72 -28.02
CA LEU A 796 -46.55 4.43 -27.68
C LEU A 796 -47.75 4.58 -26.72
N TYR A 797 -47.61 5.43 -25.68
CA TYR A 797 -48.71 5.72 -24.74
C TYR A 797 -49.85 6.45 -25.41
N ALA A 798 -49.53 7.47 -26.24
CA ALA A 798 -50.58 8.22 -26.97
C ALA A 798 -51.39 7.32 -27.94
N GLU A 799 -50.72 6.39 -28.62
CA GLU A 799 -51.42 5.46 -29.52
C GLU A 799 -52.25 4.42 -28.71
N ALA A 800 -51.72 3.94 -27.59
CA ALA A 800 -52.43 3.01 -26.71
C ALA A 800 -53.67 3.68 -26.07
N GLU A 801 -53.58 4.96 -25.66
CA GLU A 801 -54.69 5.76 -25.17
C GLU A 801 -55.76 6.00 -26.22
N LYS A 802 -55.35 6.31 -27.44
CA LYS A 802 -56.26 6.45 -28.60
C LYS A 802 -57.03 5.16 -28.89
N GLN A 803 -56.32 4.01 -28.84
CA GLN A 803 -56.96 2.71 -29.01
C GLN A 803 -57.94 2.38 -27.86
N ALA A 804 -57.60 2.73 -26.63
CA ALA A 804 -58.48 2.58 -25.49
C ALA A 804 -59.77 3.42 -25.62
N LEU A 805 -59.65 4.64 -26.12
CA LEU A 805 -60.79 5.50 -26.39
C LEU A 805 -61.72 4.97 -27.53
N SER A 806 -61.16 4.18 -28.44
CA SER A 806 -61.94 3.47 -29.50
C SER A 806 -62.47 2.13 -29.10
N GLY A 807 -62.33 1.75 -27.81
CA GLY A 807 -62.88 0.49 -27.24
C GLY A 807 -61.88 -0.66 -27.03
N ASN A 808 -60.65 -0.53 -27.54
CA ASN A 808 -59.59 -1.48 -27.30
C ASN A 808 -58.69 -1.07 -26.09
N THR A 809 -59.13 -1.42 -24.87
CA THR A 809 -58.43 -1.10 -23.64
C THR A 809 -57.19 -1.99 -23.36
N GLU A 810 -57.09 -3.13 -24.07
CA GLU A 810 -56.00 -4.11 -23.87
C GLU A 810 -54.64 -3.52 -24.24
N ALA A 811 -54.53 -2.69 -25.26
CA ALA A 811 -53.30 -2.06 -25.67
C ALA A 811 -52.73 -1.14 -24.55
N LEU A 812 -53.58 -0.34 -23.91
CA LEU A 812 -53.18 0.55 -22.83
C LEU A 812 -52.79 -0.25 -21.56
N VAL A 813 -53.54 -1.32 -21.27
CA VAL A 813 -53.20 -2.22 -20.13
C VAL A 813 -51.84 -2.87 -20.35
N ASN A 814 -51.52 -3.30 -21.56
CA ASN A 814 -50.24 -3.93 -21.90
C ASN A 814 -49.06 -2.96 -21.75
N VAL A 815 -49.20 -1.73 -22.29
CA VAL A 815 -48.15 -0.68 -22.19
C VAL A 815 -47.93 -0.29 -20.73
N LYS A 816 -48.98 -0.14 -19.94
CA LYS A 816 -48.87 0.14 -18.51
C LYS A 816 -48.30 -1.03 -17.70
N LYS A 817 -48.50 -2.26 -18.10
CA LYS A 817 -47.90 -3.44 -17.52
C LYS A 817 -46.39 -3.52 -17.82
N GLU A 818 -45.97 -3.04 -18.98
CA GLU A 818 -44.58 -3.07 -19.42
C GLU A 818 -43.73 -1.92 -18.84
N PHE A 819 -44.30 -0.69 -18.73
CA PHE A 819 -43.53 0.49 -18.32
C PHE A 819 -44.14 1.27 -17.13
N GLY A 820 -45.23 0.78 -16.56
CA GLY A 820 -45.93 1.42 -15.42
C GLY A 820 -46.97 2.48 -15.85
N GLU A 821 -47.64 3.09 -14.90
CA GLU A 821 -48.60 4.19 -15.15
C GLU A 821 -47.94 5.47 -15.70
N ASN A 822 -46.80 5.82 -15.11
CA ASN A 822 -45.93 6.89 -15.57
C ASN A 822 -44.51 6.31 -15.84
N PRO A 823 -44.12 6.13 -17.10
CA PRO A 823 -42.83 5.50 -17.43
C PRO A 823 -41.62 6.27 -16.95
N TYR A 824 -41.76 7.54 -16.58
CA TYR A 824 -40.70 8.43 -16.12
C TYR A 824 -40.67 8.60 -14.59
N GLU A 825 -41.54 7.92 -13.87
CA GLU A 825 -41.53 7.90 -12.41
C GLU A 825 -40.38 7.01 -11.91
N LEU A 826 -39.65 7.48 -10.90
CA LEU A 826 -38.44 6.83 -10.38
C LEU A 826 -38.59 5.32 -10.14
N LYS A 827 -39.68 4.93 -9.46
CA LYS A 827 -39.96 3.51 -9.20
C LYS A 827 -40.17 2.66 -10.47
N ASN A 828 -40.72 3.26 -11.53
CA ASN A 828 -40.95 2.57 -12.81
C ASN A 828 -39.66 2.50 -13.62
N ILE A 829 -38.84 3.55 -13.58
CA ILE A 829 -37.50 3.55 -14.20
C ILE A 829 -36.63 2.46 -13.54
N LEU A 830 -36.59 2.39 -12.21
CA LEU A 830 -35.86 1.35 -11.50
C LEU A 830 -36.35 -0.04 -11.88
N LYS A 831 -37.69 -0.28 -11.81
CA LYS A 831 -38.27 -1.60 -12.00
C LYS A 831 -38.24 -2.10 -13.46
N TYR A 832 -38.62 -1.28 -14.41
CA TYR A 832 -38.89 -1.73 -15.78
C TYR A 832 -37.74 -1.46 -16.74
N TRP A 833 -36.86 -0.50 -16.44
CA TRP A 833 -35.73 -0.14 -17.23
C TRP A 833 -34.39 -0.64 -16.63
N ILE A 834 -33.99 -0.10 -15.54
CA ILE A 834 -32.66 -0.37 -14.94
C ILE A 834 -32.53 -1.82 -14.53
N ARG A 835 -33.56 -2.37 -13.84
CA ARG A 835 -33.60 -3.79 -13.40
C ARG A 835 -34.27 -4.73 -14.45
N SER A 836 -34.38 -4.29 -15.70
CA SER A 836 -34.92 -5.12 -16.77
C SER A 836 -34.04 -6.33 -17.03
N LYS A 837 -34.67 -7.49 -17.26
CA LYS A 837 -33.97 -8.69 -17.75
C LYS A 837 -33.62 -8.64 -19.23
N ASN A 838 -34.21 -7.67 -19.97
CA ASN A 838 -33.90 -7.41 -21.37
C ASN A 838 -32.78 -6.34 -21.40
N GLU A 839 -31.60 -6.70 -21.89
CA GLU A 839 -30.45 -5.80 -21.98
C GLU A 839 -30.72 -4.57 -22.83
N ASP A 840 -31.55 -4.67 -23.86
CA ASP A 840 -31.91 -3.54 -24.73
C ASP A 840 -32.71 -2.45 -24.00
N LEU A 841 -33.40 -2.82 -22.91
CA LEU A 841 -34.15 -1.91 -22.06
C LEU A 841 -33.33 -1.35 -20.87
N LYS A 842 -32.10 -1.76 -20.69
CA LYS A 842 -31.23 -1.23 -19.61
C LYS A 842 -30.72 0.17 -19.94
N VAL A 843 -31.63 1.11 -20.01
CA VAL A 843 -31.38 2.54 -20.29
C VAL A 843 -32.24 3.40 -19.38
N ILE A 844 -31.88 4.66 -19.18
CA ILE A 844 -32.74 5.65 -18.55
C ILE A 844 -33.36 6.49 -19.68
N PRO A 845 -34.68 6.39 -19.95
CA PRO A 845 -35.29 6.90 -21.15
C PRO A 845 -35.60 8.41 -21.13
N THR A 846 -35.12 9.12 -20.10
CA THR A 846 -35.39 10.54 -19.88
C THR A 846 -34.21 11.23 -19.20
N ASP A 847 -34.08 12.52 -19.42
CA ASP A 847 -33.16 13.41 -18.70
C ASP A 847 -33.81 14.10 -17.49
N SER A 848 -35.08 13.79 -17.19
CA SER A 848 -35.81 14.30 -16.03
C SER A 848 -36.69 13.20 -15.44
N ILE A 849 -36.23 12.64 -14.31
CA ILE A 849 -36.97 11.62 -13.56
C ILE A 849 -37.96 12.30 -12.66
N VAL A 850 -39.18 11.77 -12.61
CA VAL A 850 -40.25 12.26 -11.72
C VAL A 850 -40.35 11.36 -10.51
N MET A 851 -40.37 11.93 -9.33
CA MET A 851 -40.56 11.19 -8.08
C MET A 851 -41.81 11.69 -7.35
N LYS A 852 -42.72 10.81 -7.02
CA LYS A 852 -43.84 11.12 -6.15
C LYS A 852 -43.38 11.30 -4.72
N VAL A 853 -43.73 12.44 -4.11
CA VAL A 853 -43.29 12.76 -2.75
C VAL A 853 -44.22 12.13 -1.72
N ASP A 854 -43.63 11.39 -0.77
CA ASP A 854 -44.35 10.99 0.46
C ASP A 854 -44.39 12.17 1.44
N LYS A 855 -45.52 12.93 1.39
CA LYS A 855 -45.73 14.12 2.22
C LYS A 855 -45.68 13.82 3.71
N GLU A 856 -46.08 12.61 4.12
CA GLU A 856 -46.06 12.20 5.52
C GLU A 856 -44.61 11.90 5.99
N ALA A 857 -43.81 11.26 5.16
CA ALA A 857 -42.39 11.04 5.43
C ALA A 857 -41.64 12.37 5.57
N VAL A 858 -41.93 13.34 4.67
CA VAL A 858 -41.34 14.69 4.72
C VAL A 858 -41.75 15.42 6.02
N ARG A 859 -43.00 15.32 6.44
CA ARG A 859 -43.44 15.93 7.71
C ARG A 859 -42.77 15.27 8.92
N ARG A 860 -42.63 13.93 8.90
CA ARG A 860 -41.98 13.19 10.00
C ARG A 860 -40.47 13.47 10.08
N SER A 861 -39.83 13.80 8.96
CA SER A 861 -38.41 14.10 8.96
C SER A 861 -38.01 15.33 9.79
N GLY A 862 -38.95 16.22 10.10
CA GLY A 862 -38.67 17.47 10.82
C GLY A 862 -37.89 18.52 10.03
N MET A 863 -37.65 18.29 8.74
CA MET A 863 -36.83 19.19 7.86
C MET A 863 -37.61 20.38 7.30
N MET A 864 -38.91 20.44 7.53
CA MET A 864 -39.73 21.52 6.98
C MET A 864 -39.51 22.86 7.70
N ILE A 865 -39.30 23.91 6.93
CA ILE A 865 -39.33 25.27 7.42
C ILE A 865 -40.80 25.70 7.58
N PRO A 866 -41.19 26.34 8.69
CA PRO A 866 -42.56 26.82 8.86
C PRO A 866 -43.00 27.73 7.72
N GLY A 867 -44.09 27.34 7.05
CA GLY A 867 -44.66 28.07 5.91
C GLY A 867 -44.38 27.43 4.54
N ASP A 868 -43.50 26.39 4.48
CA ASP A 868 -43.23 25.66 3.23
C ASP A 868 -44.38 24.72 2.86
N SER A 869 -44.62 24.59 1.54
CA SER A 869 -45.55 23.63 0.97
C SER A 869 -44.79 22.42 0.43
N ILE A 870 -45.30 21.21 0.71
CA ILE A 870 -44.72 19.97 0.18
C ILE A 870 -45.31 19.74 -1.23
N PRO A 871 -44.49 19.69 -2.31
CA PRO A 871 -44.98 19.40 -3.65
C PRO A 871 -45.47 17.94 -3.74
N ASP A 872 -46.35 17.66 -4.70
CA ASP A 872 -46.76 16.27 -4.99
C ASP A 872 -45.69 15.45 -5.68
N TYR A 873 -44.86 16.13 -6.47
CA TYR A 873 -43.80 15.53 -7.27
C TYR A 873 -42.50 16.34 -7.17
N MET A 874 -41.39 15.63 -7.18
CA MET A 874 -40.04 16.19 -7.37
C MET A 874 -39.49 15.77 -8.73
N HIS A 875 -38.62 16.59 -9.30
CA HIS A 875 -37.94 16.30 -10.56
C HIS A 875 -36.44 16.18 -10.31
N ILE A 876 -35.87 15.04 -10.70
CA ILE A 876 -34.44 14.78 -10.68
C ILE A 876 -33.88 15.00 -12.09
N SER A 877 -33.13 16.07 -12.26
CA SER A 877 -32.52 16.40 -13.54
C SER A 877 -31.26 15.61 -13.82
N LEU A 878 -31.23 14.89 -14.93
CA LEU A 878 -30.07 14.22 -15.47
C LEU A 878 -29.49 14.94 -16.70
N LYS A 879 -29.85 16.19 -16.89
CA LYS A 879 -29.45 16.96 -18.06
C LYS A 879 -27.94 17.07 -18.19
N GLY A 880 -27.41 16.67 -19.34
CA GLY A 880 -25.97 16.63 -19.60
C GLY A 880 -25.25 15.36 -19.12
N LYS A 881 -25.89 14.48 -18.37
CA LYS A 881 -25.35 13.17 -18.01
C LYS A 881 -25.52 12.18 -19.16
N ARG A 882 -24.48 11.42 -19.46
CA ARG A 882 -24.49 10.36 -20.49
C ARG A 882 -24.86 8.99 -19.93
N ALA A 883 -24.57 8.77 -18.65
CA ALA A 883 -24.86 7.54 -17.92
C ALA A 883 -24.90 7.84 -16.41
N LEU A 884 -25.56 6.99 -15.65
CA LEU A 884 -25.42 6.90 -14.20
C LEU A 884 -24.60 5.67 -13.83
N TYR A 885 -23.67 5.85 -12.92
CA TYR A 885 -22.86 4.78 -12.37
C TYR A 885 -23.59 4.02 -11.24
N LYS A 886 -23.14 2.83 -10.90
CA LYS A 886 -23.73 1.96 -9.89
C LYS A 886 -24.00 2.71 -8.57
N SER A 887 -23.06 3.51 -8.08
CA SER A 887 -23.24 4.32 -6.87
C SER A 887 -24.41 5.30 -6.98
N GLU A 888 -24.61 5.93 -8.16
CA GLU A 888 -25.72 6.83 -8.41
C GLU A 888 -27.05 6.07 -8.53
N LEU A 889 -27.01 4.86 -9.09
CA LEU A 889 -28.18 3.97 -9.13
C LEU A 889 -28.62 3.53 -7.73
N MET A 890 -27.67 3.24 -6.85
CA MET A 890 -27.97 2.92 -5.45
C MET A 890 -28.54 4.13 -4.70
N MET A 891 -28.06 5.34 -4.98
CA MET A 891 -28.67 6.57 -4.42
C MET A 891 -30.12 6.75 -4.89
N LEU A 892 -30.41 6.48 -6.16
CA LEU A 892 -31.79 6.53 -6.68
C LEU A 892 -32.69 5.45 -6.06
N GLU A 893 -32.14 4.27 -5.76
CA GLU A 893 -32.87 3.18 -5.08
C GLU A 893 -33.23 3.57 -3.64
N MET A 894 -32.33 4.26 -2.94
CA MET A 894 -32.55 4.70 -1.57
C MET A 894 -33.55 5.86 -1.44
N LEU A 895 -33.79 6.61 -2.51
CA LEU A 895 -34.81 7.67 -2.56
C LEU A 895 -36.24 7.08 -2.64
#